data_e73ba3f260afc811bc3547293daafe20
#
_entry.id   e73ba3f260afc811bc3547293daafe20
#
_cell.length_a   1.000
_cell.length_b   1.000
_cell.length_c   1.000
_cell.angle_alpha   90.00
_cell.angle_beta   90.00
_cell.angle_gamma   90.00
#
_symmetry.space_group_name_H-M   'P 1'
#
loop_
_entity.id
_entity.type
_entity.pdbx_description
1 polymer ?
#
loop_
_entity_poly.entity_id
_entity_poly.type
_entity_poly.pdbx_seq_one_letter_code
_entity_poly.pdbx_strand_id
1 'polypeptide(L)'
;SPQVLTPNVTTPFKGDDVYLNGDCAFVNVYAGAENGSIISANGDNLTITGQNHTLSFTDSQGPVLQNYAFISAGETLTLKDFSSLMFSKNVSCGEKGMISGKTVSISGAGEVIFWDNSVGYSPLSTVPASTPTPPAPAPAASSSLSPTVSDARKGSIFSVETSLEISGVKKGVMFDNNAGNFGTVFRGNSNNNAGSGGSGSATTPSFTVKNCKGKVSFTDNVASCGGGVVYKGTVLFKDNEGGIFFRGNTAYDDLGILAATSRDQNTETGGGGGVICSPDDSVKFEGNKGSIVFDYNFAKGRGGSILTKEFSLVADDSVVFSNNTAEKGGGAIYAPTIDISTNGGSILFERNRAAEGGAICVSEASSGSTGNLTLSASDGDIVFSGNMTSDRPGERSAARILSDGTTVSLNASGLSKLIFYDPVVQNNSAAGASTPSPSSSSMPGAVTINQSGNGSVIFTAESLTPSEKLQVLNSTSNFPGALTVSGGELVVTEGATLTTGTITATSGRVTLGSGASLSAVAGAANNNYTCTVSKLGIDLESFLTPNYKTAILGADGTVTVNSGSTLDLVMESEAEVYDNPLFVGSLTIPFVTLSSSSASNGVTKNSVTINDADAAHYGYQGSWSADWTKPPLAPDAKGMVPPNTNNTLYLTWRPASNYGEYRLDPQRKGELVPNSLWVAGSALRTFTNGLKEHYVSRDVGFVASLHALGDYILNYTQDDRDGFLARYGGFQATAASHYENGSIFGVAFGQLYGQTKSRMYYSKDAGNMTMLSCFGRSYVDIKGTETVMYWETAYGYSVHRMHTQYFNDKTQKFDHSKCHWHNNNYYAFVGAEHNFLEYCIPTRQFARDYELTGFMRFEMAGGWSSSTRETGSLTRYFARGSGHNMSLPIGIVAHAVSHVRRSPPSKLTLNMGYRPDIWRVTPHCNMEIIANGVKTPIQGSPLARHAFFLEVHDTLYIHHFGRAYMNYSLDARRRQTAHFVSMGLNRI
;
A
#
# COMPACT_ATOMS: atom_id res chain seq x y z
N SER A 1 42.22 25.52 26.42
CA SER A 1 41.84 24.29 27.13
C SER A 1 40.32 24.15 27.06
N PRO A 2 39.80 22.97 26.84
CA PRO A 2 38.38 22.71 26.78
C PRO A 2 37.69 23.16 28.08
N GLN A 3 36.57 23.85 27.95
CA GLN A 3 35.77 24.33 29.05
C GLN A 3 34.60 23.37 29.35
N VAL A 4 34.26 23.23 30.62
CA VAL A 4 33.22 22.28 31.06
C VAL A 4 31.96 23.03 31.46
N LEU A 5 30.83 22.67 30.82
CA LEU A 5 29.51 23.15 31.24
C LEU A 5 28.93 22.13 32.23
N THR A 6 28.66 22.62 33.46
CA THR A 6 28.12 21.81 34.53
C THR A 6 26.65 22.16 34.81
N PRO A 7 25.83 21.27 35.42
CA PRO A 7 24.42 21.52 35.71
C PRO A 7 24.07 22.77 36.49
N ASN A 8 25.05 23.37 37.18
CA ASN A 8 24.86 24.55 38.06
C ASN A 8 25.64 25.78 37.56
N VAL A 9 25.87 25.92 36.29
CA VAL A 9 26.64 27.04 35.73
C VAL A 9 25.86 28.37 35.90
N THR A 10 26.58 29.40 36.26
CA THR A 10 26.04 30.78 36.25
C THR A 10 26.06 31.33 34.81
N THR A 11 24.99 31.97 34.42
CA THR A 11 24.90 32.66 33.11
C THR A 11 25.34 34.10 33.22
N PRO A 12 25.96 34.71 32.19
CA PRO A 12 26.29 34.16 30.87
C PRO A 12 27.56 33.29 30.91
N PHE A 13 27.55 32.21 30.09
CA PHE A 13 28.70 31.33 29.91
C PHE A 13 29.43 31.67 28.60
N LYS A 14 30.74 31.79 28.63
CA LYS A 14 31.57 32.06 27.44
C LYS A 14 32.63 30.98 27.26
N GLY A 15 32.76 30.49 26.02
CA GLY A 15 33.73 29.46 25.69
C GLY A 15 33.84 29.24 24.18
N ASP A 16 34.91 28.61 23.73
CA ASP A 16 35.10 28.26 22.30
C ASP A 16 34.94 26.74 22.07
N ASP A 17 35.49 25.93 22.98
CA ASP A 17 35.30 24.49 23.06
C ASP A 17 34.67 24.12 24.40
N VAL A 18 33.43 23.67 24.37
CA VAL A 18 32.61 23.40 25.56
C VAL A 18 32.18 21.94 25.60
N TYR A 19 32.35 21.29 26.75
CA TYR A 19 31.92 19.92 26.99
C TYR A 19 30.89 19.84 28.11
N LEU A 20 29.81 19.05 27.93
CA LEU A 20 28.88 18.75 29.00
C LEU A 20 29.47 17.66 29.92
N ASN A 21 29.40 17.87 31.22
CA ASN A 21 29.76 16.90 32.25
C ASN A 21 28.53 16.40 33.02
N GLY A 22 27.40 16.30 32.37
CA GLY A 22 26.09 15.94 32.90
C GLY A 22 24.99 16.68 32.14
N ASP A 23 23.74 16.32 32.42
CA ASP A 23 22.59 16.99 31.85
C ASP A 23 22.52 18.46 32.35
N CYS A 24 22.47 19.38 31.37
CA CYS A 24 22.40 20.82 31.66
C CYS A 24 21.04 21.38 31.28
N ALA A 25 20.31 21.90 32.29
CA ALA A 25 18.99 22.48 32.09
C ALA A 25 19.02 23.97 32.47
N PHE A 26 18.62 24.83 31.57
CA PHE A 26 18.41 26.26 31.77
C PHE A 26 16.89 26.50 31.83
N VAL A 27 16.41 26.90 33.02
CA VAL A 27 14.99 27.12 33.28
C VAL A 27 14.78 28.55 33.74
N ASN A 28 13.83 29.27 33.14
CA ASN A 28 13.53 30.68 33.45
C ASN A 28 14.76 31.61 33.34
N VAL A 29 15.65 31.36 32.38
CA VAL A 29 16.86 32.14 32.17
C VAL A 29 16.55 33.29 31.22
N TYR A 30 17.16 34.44 31.46
CA TYR A 30 16.99 35.61 30.61
C TYR A 30 18.28 35.93 29.86
N ALA A 31 18.20 35.97 28.53
CA ALA A 31 19.23 36.54 27.67
C ALA A 31 18.92 38.03 27.43
N GLY A 32 19.79 38.94 27.78
CA GLY A 32 19.48 40.34 27.65
C GLY A 32 20.68 41.28 27.68
N ALA A 33 20.43 42.60 27.66
CA ALA A 33 21.45 43.62 27.51
C ALA A 33 22.52 43.58 28.64
N GLU A 34 22.15 43.19 29.83
CA GLU A 34 23.09 43.08 30.96
C GLU A 34 23.89 41.78 30.92
N ASN A 35 23.28 40.69 30.38
CA ASN A 35 23.85 39.34 30.45
C ASN A 35 24.34 38.81 29.10
N GLY A 36 23.99 39.43 27.99
CA GLY A 36 24.28 38.90 26.61
C GLY A 36 23.55 37.60 26.30
N SER A 37 24.12 36.77 25.47
CA SER A 37 23.63 35.39 25.20
C SER A 37 23.87 34.48 26.37
N ILE A 38 23.01 33.48 26.59
CA ILE A 38 23.14 32.53 27.71
C ILE A 38 24.45 31.72 27.56
N ILE A 39 24.73 31.27 26.36
CA ILE A 39 26.00 30.62 25.97
C ILE A 39 26.53 31.34 24.74
N SER A 40 27.79 31.81 24.77
CA SER A 40 28.39 32.50 23.64
C SER A 40 29.86 32.12 23.44
N ALA A 41 30.37 32.30 22.20
CA ALA A 41 31.77 32.16 21.88
C ALA A 41 32.60 33.24 22.61
N ASN A 42 33.86 32.90 22.98
CA ASN A 42 34.86 33.91 23.35
C ASN A 42 35.45 34.55 22.10
N GLY A 43 35.63 33.78 21.04
CA GLY A 43 36.04 34.20 19.68
C GLY A 43 34.87 34.11 18.70
N ASP A 44 35.20 33.82 17.46
CA ASP A 44 34.23 33.75 16.37
C ASP A 44 33.50 32.41 16.31
N ASN A 45 34.13 31.33 16.79
CA ASN A 45 33.62 29.97 16.71
C ASN A 45 33.28 29.38 18.08
N LEU A 46 32.21 28.60 18.16
CA LEU A 46 31.78 27.86 19.34
C LEU A 46 31.44 26.41 18.99
N THR A 47 32.10 25.47 19.67
CA THR A 47 31.74 24.06 19.61
C THR A 47 31.22 23.61 20.97
N ILE A 48 30.02 23.04 21.04
CA ILE A 48 29.46 22.40 22.22
C ILE A 48 29.31 20.90 21.96
N THR A 49 30.02 20.09 22.74
CA THR A 49 29.98 18.64 22.67
C THR A 49 29.19 18.09 23.86
N GLY A 50 28.06 17.43 23.55
CA GLY A 50 27.15 16.93 24.56
C GLY A 50 27.63 15.70 25.33
N GLN A 51 28.58 14.91 24.80
CA GLN A 51 29.08 13.66 25.42
C GLN A 51 27.94 12.70 25.86
N ASN A 52 26.88 12.60 25.03
CA ASN A 52 25.64 11.87 25.34
C ASN A 52 24.81 12.41 26.52
N HIS A 53 25.01 13.67 26.91
CA HIS A 53 24.18 14.35 27.89
C HIS A 53 23.14 15.25 27.22
N THR A 54 22.14 15.67 28.00
CA THR A 54 21.04 16.53 27.53
C THR A 54 21.42 18.00 27.76
N LEU A 55 21.16 18.84 26.75
CA LEU A 55 21.16 20.29 26.89
C LEU A 55 19.73 20.79 26.65
N SER A 56 19.16 21.46 27.65
CA SER A 56 17.77 21.96 27.57
C SER A 56 17.61 23.41 28.00
N PHE A 57 16.70 24.09 27.29
CA PHE A 57 16.23 25.45 27.63
C PHE A 57 14.71 25.40 27.75
N THR A 58 14.19 25.81 28.92
CA THR A 58 12.75 25.73 29.18
C THR A 58 12.29 27.04 29.84
N ASP A 59 11.13 27.56 29.40
CA ASP A 59 10.51 28.78 29.92
C ASP A 59 11.47 30.01 29.96
N SER A 60 12.47 30.03 29.10
CA SER A 60 13.48 31.07 29.06
C SER A 60 13.09 32.20 28.10
N GLN A 61 13.56 33.40 28.33
CA GLN A 61 13.17 34.60 27.59
C GLN A 61 14.39 35.32 26.99
N GLY A 62 14.18 35.85 25.80
CA GLY A 62 15.13 36.74 25.14
C GLY A 62 14.67 38.20 25.15
N PRO A 63 15.54 39.16 24.84
CA PRO A 63 15.24 40.59 24.93
C PRO A 63 14.28 41.05 23.83
N VAL A 64 13.38 41.93 24.21
CA VAL A 64 12.39 42.54 23.31
C VAL A 64 13.01 43.49 22.29
N LEU A 65 14.20 44.01 22.53
CA LEU A 65 14.80 45.09 21.73
C LEU A 65 16.27 44.89 21.30
N GLN A 66 16.92 43.77 21.65
CA GLN A 66 18.36 43.60 21.39
C GLN A 66 18.68 42.21 20.80
N ASN A 67 19.73 42.16 19.99
CA ASN A 67 20.13 41.01 19.15
C ASN A 67 20.94 39.95 19.91
N TYR A 68 20.38 39.34 20.97
CA TYR A 68 21.00 38.27 21.72
C TYR A 68 20.23 36.97 21.56
N ALA A 69 20.91 35.91 21.10
CA ALA A 69 20.37 34.53 21.04
C ALA A 69 20.64 33.81 22.39
N PHE A 70 19.99 32.66 22.62
CA PHE A 70 20.34 31.82 23.80
C PHE A 70 21.73 31.23 23.61
N ILE A 71 22.03 30.73 22.39
CA ILE A 71 23.35 30.26 22.02
C ILE A 71 23.82 31.05 20.81
N SER A 72 25.04 31.63 20.88
CA SER A 72 25.56 32.44 19.78
C SER A 72 27.05 32.23 19.51
N ALA A 73 27.41 32.27 18.23
CA ALA A 73 28.78 32.36 17.73
C ALA A 73 28.85 33.48 16.68
N GLY A 74 30.01 34.11 16.51
CA GLY A 74 30.23 35.12 15.46
C GLY A 74 30.27 34.52 14.05
N GLU A 75 30.94 33.40 13.87
CA GLU A 75 31.09 32.70 12.58
C GLU A 75 30.43 31.32 12.62
N THR A 76 31.04 30.33 13.29
CA THR A 76 30.60 28.94 13.27
C THR A 76 30.14 28.45 14.63
N LEU A 77 28.94 27.90 14.70
CA LEU A 77 28.37 27.21 15.84
C LEU A 77 28.22 25.72 15.54
N THR A 78 28.87 24.88 16.32
CA THR A 78 28.78 23.41 16.20
C THR A 78 28.20 22.83 17.49
N LEU A 79 27.07 22.14 17.37
CA LEU A 79 26.37 21.41 18.44
C LEU A 79 26.42 19.92 18.11
N LYS A 80 27.13 19.11 18.91
CA LYS A 80 27.33 17.69 18.56
C LYS A 80 27.25 16.72 19.73
N ASP A 81 26.89 15.49 19.41
CA ASP A 81 26.92 14.32 20.29
C ASP A 81 26.10 14.46 21.58
N PHE A 82 24.94 15.10 21.50
CA PHE A 82 24.00 15.18 22.62
C PHE A 82 23.18 13.90 22.75
N SER A 83 22.77 13.53 23.96
CA SER A 83 21.64 12.60 24.15
C SER A 83 20.33 13.24 23.66
N SER A 84 20.08 14.49 24.09
CA SER A 84 18.96 15.30 23.62
C SER A 84 19.34 16.76 23.61
N LEU A 85 18.95 17.48 22.57
CA LEU A 85 19.00 18.95 22.51
C LEU A 85 17.57 19.46 22.50
N MET A 86 17.13 20.14 23.57
CA MET A 86 15.72 20.49 23.76
C MET A 86 15.52 21.98 24.08
N PHE A 87 14.60 22.59 23.32
CA PHE A 87 14.11 23.96 23.57
C PHE A 87 12.60 23.90 23.67
N SER A 88 12.06 24.29 24.85
CA SER A 88 10.62 24.24 25.09
C SER A 88 10.08 25.46 25.76
N LYS A 89 8.94 25.98 25.29
CA LYS A 89 8.22 27.12 25.83
C LYS A 89 9.07 28.41 26.03
N ASN A 90 10.06 28.59 25.18
CA ASN A 90 10.92 29.75 25.22
C ASN A 90 10.36 30.90 24.38
N VAL A 91 10.65 32.11 24.77
CA VAL A 91 10.26 33.34 24.06
C VAL A 91 11.50 34.14 23.70
N SER A 92 11.67 34.43 22.40
CA SER A 92 12.74 35.29 21.90
C SER A 92 12.17 36.36 20.98
N CYS A 93 12.44 37.61 21.30
CA CYS A 93 11.94 38.74 20.52
C CYS A 93 13.00 39.33 19.57
N GLY A 94 14.22 38.77 19.53
CA GLY A 94 15.34 39.31 18.80
C GLY A 94 15.43 38.76 17.35
N GLU A 95 16.07 39.54 16.46
CA GLU A 95 16.34 39.13 15.08
C GLU A 95 17.26 37.90 14.98
N LYS A 96 18.10 37.67 15.97
CA LYS A 96 19.02 36.53 16.04
C LYS A 96 18.37 35.20 16.45
N GLY A 97 17.10 35.21 16.78
CA GLY A 97 16.39 34.01 17.23
C GLY A 97 16.90 33.41 18.53
N MET A 98 16.78 32.08 18.66
CA MET A 98 17.28 31.35 19.83
C MET A 98 18.69 30.84 19.62
N ILE A 99 19.05 30.50 18.39
CA ILE A 99 20.38 30.00 18.02
C ILE A 99 20.90 30.82 16.85
N SER A 100 22.10 31.37 16.99
CA SER A 100 22.67 32.29 16.00
C SER A 100 24.14 31.98 15.71
N GLY A 101 24.47 32.00 14.41
CA GLY A 101 25.81 31.89 13.84
C GLY A 101 25.76 32.16 12.36
N LYS A 102 26.86 32.50 11.69
CA LYS A 102 26.86 32.51 10.23
C LYS A 102 26.64 31.11 9.69
N THR A 103 27.30 30.12 10.27
CA THR A 103 27.10 28.71 9.99
C THR A 103 26.73 27.99 11.28
N VAL A 104 25.64 27.18 11.25
CA VAL A 104 25.20 26.37 12.38
C VAL A 104 25.15 24.90 11.96
N SER A 105 25.77 24.02 12.73
CA SER A 105 25.77 22.58 12.53
C SER A 105 25.31 21.86 13.78
N ILE A 106 24.30 20.98 13.65
CA ILE A 106 23.85 20.06 14.69
C ILE A 106 24.11 18.64 14.20
N SER A 107 24.90 17.85 14.91
CA SER A 107 25.30 16.53 14.44
C SER A 107 25.40 15.47 15.53
N GLY A 108 25.13 14.20 15.17
CA GLY A 108 25.28 13.05 16.06
C GLY A 108 24.38 13.02 17.29
N ALA A 109 23.40 13.93 17.40
CA ALA A 109 22.48 13.97 18.53
C ALA A 109 21.56 12.72 18.56
N GLY A 110 21.16 12.30 19.75
CA GLY A 110 20.09 11.33 19.93
C GLY A 110 18.75 11.92 19.48
N GLU A 111 18.38 13.05 20.04
CA GLU A 111 17.16 13.79 19.71
C GLU A 111 17.43 15.28 19.55
N VAL A 112 16.65 15.93 18.69
CA VAL A 112 16.60 17.39 18.54
C VAL A 112 15.14 17.83 18.64
N ILE A 113 14.79 18.57 19.70
CA ILE A 113 13.40 18.90 20.02
C ILE A 113 13.25 20.42 20.24
N PHE A 114 12.39 21.04 19.44
CA PHE A 114 11.94 22.41 19.62
C PHE A 114 10.42 22.42 19.71
N TRP A 115 9.90 22.71 20.91
CA TRP A 115 8.49 22.60 21.20
C TRP A 115 7.94 23.86 21.88
N ASP A 116 6.81 24.36 21.35
CA ASP A 116 6.05 25.48 21.90
C ASP A 116 6.90 26.74 22.15
N ASN A 117 7.82 27.03 21.22
CA ASN A 117 8.66 28.22 21.28
C ASN A 117 8.05 29.36 20.45
N SER A 118 8.24 30.60 20.92
CA SER A 118 7.79 31.80 20.25
C SER A 118 8.96 32.70 19.90
N VAL A 119 9.09 33.09 18.64
CA VAL A 119 10.20 33.93 18.17
C VAL A 119 9.69 35.14 17.38
N GLY A 120 10.14 36.33 17.77
CA GLY A 120 9.75 37.56 17.08
C GLY A 120 8.40 38.13 17.47
N TYR A 121 7.65 37.51 18.36
CA TYR A 121 6.38 38.01 18.88
C TYR A 121 6.56 39.05 19.99
N SER A 122 5.75 40.12 19.95
CA SER A 122 5.58 40.99 21.09
C SER A 122 4.57 40.39 22.09
N PRO A 123 4.82 40.40 23.43
CA PRO A 123 3.94 39.75 24.39
C PRO A 123 2.54 40.33 24.52
N LEU A 124 2.15 41.29 23.71
CA LEU A 124 0.85 41.98 23.74
C LEU A 124 -0.25 41.39 22.88
N SER A 125 -0.02 40.31 22.13
CA SER A 125 -1.10 39.63 21.40
C SER A 125 -1.33 38.22 21.95
N THR A 126 -2.25 38.12 22.91
CA THR A 126 -2.83 36.84 23.29
C THR A 126 -3.62 36.28 22.08
N VAL A 127 -2.99 35.42 21.31
CA VAL A 127 -3.72 34.56 20.37
C VAL A 127 -4.27 33.41 21.23
N PRO A 128 -5.59 33.18 21.27
CA PRO A 128 -6.11 31.99 21.94
C PRO A 128 -5.59 30.76 21.24
N ALA A 129 -5.05 29.82 21.99
CA ALA A 129 -4.76 28.48 21.47
C ALA A 129 -6.08 27.86 21.02
N SER A 130 -6.37 27.98 19.74
CA SER A 130 -7.45 27.24 19.13
C SER A 130 -6.91 25.89 18.70
N THR A 131 -7.32 24.84 19.40
CA THR A 131 -7.26 23.46 18.91
C THR A 131 -7.73 23.43 17.45
N PRO A 132 -6.98 22.84 16.52
CA PRO A 132 -7.42 22.74 15.15
C PRO A 132 -8.59 21.75 15.05
N THR A 133 -9.79 22.29 15.01
CA THR A 133 -10.93 21.56 14.47
C THR A 133 -10.80 21.51 12.94
N PRO A 134 -11.15 20.39 12.29
CA PRO A 134 -11.10 20.31 10.84
C PRO A 134 -11.99 21.41 10.23
N PRO A 135 -11.58 22.05 9.13
CA PRO A 135 -12.29 23.21 8.60
C PRO A 135 -13.70 22.82 8.14
N ALA A 136 -14.67 23.38 8.84
CA ALA A 136 -16.04 23.51 8.32
C ALA A 136 -16.03 24.49 7.13
N PRO A 137 -16.98 24.41 6.19
CA PRO A 137 -17.04 25.31 5.05
C PRO A 137 -17.10 26.76 5.53
N ALA A 138 -16.31 27.62 4.89
CA ALA A 138 -16.07 28.99 5.23
C ALA A 138 -17.36 29.78 5.52
N PRO A 139 -17.44 30.46 6.67
CA PRO A 139 -18.40 31.55 6.82
C PRO A 139 -17.83 32.84 6.26
N ALA A 140 -18.71 33.65 5.73
CA ALA A 140 -18.45 34.95 5.13
C ALA A 140 -17.70 35.90 6.07
N ALA A 141 -16.85 36.72 5.45
CA ALA A 141 -16.06 37.76 6.08
C ALA A 141 -16.84 38.63 7.09
N SER A 142 -16.26 38.80 8.30
CA SER A 142 -16.60 39.94 9.13
C SER A 142 -15.41 40.47 9.89
N SER A 143 -15.15 41.76 9.61
CA SER A 143 -14.55 42.80 10.44
C SER A 143 -13.08 42.72 10.83
N SER A 144 -12.37 43.63 10.20
CA SER A 144 -11.12 44.28 10.52
C SER A 144 -10.91 44.60 12.01
N LEU A 145 -9.84 44.04 12.57
CA LEU A 145 -9.06 44.70 13.61
C LEU A 145 -7.62 44.76 13.10
N SER A 146 -7.24 45.93 12.60
CA SER A 146 -5.86 46.27 12.28
C SER A 146 -5.12 46.65 13.56
N PRO A 147 -4.11 45.93 14.01
CA PRO A 147 -3.13 46.46 14.92
C PRO A 147 -2.08 47.23 14.12
N THR A 148 -1.94 48.49 14.31
CA THR A 148 -0.81 49.33 13.92
C THR A 148 0.44 48.84 14.68
N VAL A 149 1.28 48.03 14.05
CA VAL A 149 2.57 47.63 14.62
C VAL A 149 3.66 48.21 13.76
N SER A 150 4.26 49.27 14.23
CA SER A 150 5.42 49.96 13.68
C SER A 150 6.70 49.23 14.08
N ASP A 151 7.05 48.12 13.72
CA ASP A 151 8.36 47.43 13.69
C ASP A 151 8.16 45.94 13.52
N ALA A 152 8.10 45.46 12.30
CA ALA A 152 8.11 44.05 11.99
C ALA A 152 9.46 43.44 12.42
N ARG A 153 9.48 42.80 13.59
CA ARG A 153 10.65 42.10 14.11
C ARG A 153 10.81 40.75 13.40
N LYS A 154 11.90 40.62 12.67
CA LYS A 154 12.23 39.48 11.88
C LYS A 154 12.83 38.38 12.76
N GLY A 155 12.06 37.37 13.23
CA GLY A 155 12.54 36.30 14.13
C GLY A 155 12.24 34.88 13.63
N SER A 156 13.20 33.99 13.80
CA SER A 156 13.10 32.53 13.61
C SER A 156 13.92 31.82 14.68
N ILE A 157 13.73 30.53 14.91
CA ILE A 157 14.54 29.77 15.89
C ILE A 157 16.02 29.85 15.54
N PHE A 158 16.35 29.59 14.26
CA PHE A 158 17.71 29.76 13.71
C PHE A 158 17.76 30.98 12.79
N SER A 159 18.60 31.93 13.15
CA SER A 159 18.94 33.03 12.25
C SER A 159 20.36 32.83 11.73
N VAL A 160 20.50 32.52 10.44
CA VAL A 160 21.73 32.03 9.82
C VAL A 160 22.05 32.81 8.56
N GLU A 161 23.32 33.15 8.35
CA GLU A 161 23.74 33.86 7.15
C GLU A 161 24.20 32.95 6.01
N THR A 162 24.83 31.80 6.36
CA THR A 162 25.42 30.88 5.36
C THR A 162 24.74 29.52 5.33
N SER A 163 24.70 28.79 6.46
CA SER A 163 24.09 27.44 6.44
C SER A 163 23.63 26.96 7.80
N LEU A 164 22.52 26.26 7.82
CA LEU A 164 22.09 25.40 8.92
C LEU A 164 22.09 23.96 8.45
N GLU A 165 22.85 23.11 9.12
CA GLU A 165 22.85 21.67 8.89
C GLU A 165 22.43 20.89 10.13
N ILE A 166 21.46 19.98 9.97
CA ILE A 166 21.09 18.98 11.01
C ILE A 166 21.40 17.62 10.42
N SER A 167 22.32 16.87 11.05
CA SER A 167 22.81 15.61 10.47
C SER A 167 23.02 14.51 11.48
N GLY A 168 22.81 13.26 11.06
CA GLY A 168 23.12 12.06 11.85
C GLY A 168 22.34 11.93 13.15
N VAL A 169 21.14 12.50 13.26
CA VAL A 169 20.30 12.38 14.46
C VAL A 169 19.71 10.97 14.52
N LYS A 170 19.82 10.33 15.70
CA LYS A 170 19.58 8.89 15.84
C LYS A 170 18.12 8.53 16.10
N LYS A 171 17.42 9.27 16.98
CA LYS A 171 16.04 8.96 17.39
C LYS A 171 15.00 9.84 16.73
N GLY A 172 15.24 11.13 16.59
CA GLY A 172 14.32 12.03 15.91
C GLY A 172 14.66 13.50 15.97
N VAL A 173 14.13 14.24 14.99
CA VAL A 173 14.13 15.69 14.92
C VAL A 173 12.69 16.16 14.98
N MET A 174 12.35 17.01 15.94
CA MET A 174 11.00 17.51 16.13
C MET A 174 10.97 19.03 16.31
N PHE A 175 10.20 19.70 15.46
CA PHE A 175 9.83 21.10 15.58
C PHE A 175 8.31 21.16 15.62
N ASP A 176 7.76 21.39 16.82
CA ASP A 176 6.33 21.27 17.07
C ASP A 176 5.77 22.50 17.77
N ASN A 177 4.64 23.00 17.28
CA ASN A 177 3.90 24.13 17.85
C ASN A 177 4.77 25.39 18.09
N ASN A 178 5.70 25.67 17.19
CA ASN A 178 6.51 26.88 17.29
C ASN A 178 5.87 28.03 16.52
N ALA A 179 6.02 29.26 17.02
CA ALA A 179 5.54 30.49 16.38
C ALA A 179 6.69 31.43 16.02
N GLY A 180 6.63 32.02 14.84
CA GLY A 180 7.65 32.96 14.38
C GLY A 180 7.11 33.97 13.37
N ASN A 181 7.94 34.94 13.00
CA ASN A 181 7.52 35.98 12.04
C ASN A 181 7.88 35.61 10.59
N PHE A 182 9.08 35.08 10.36
CA PHE A 182 9.58 34.73 9.02
C PHE A 182 10.24 33.34 9.05
N GLY A 183 9.54 32.29 8.66
CA GLY A 183 10.07 30.95 8.78
C GLY A 183 10.35 30.57 10.23
N THR A 184 9.43 29.89 10.86
CA THR A 184 9.53 29.61 12.31
C THR A 184 10.84 28.96 12.72
N VAL A 185 11.33 28.01 11.88
CA VAL A 185 12.56 27.26 12.17
C VAL A 185 13.78 27.96 11.61
N PHE A 186 13.76 28.25 10.31
CA PHE A 186 14.91 28.77 9.60
C PHE A 186 14.58 30.02 8.77
N ARG A 187 15.44 31.02 8.89
CA ARG A 187 15.42 32.21 8.04
C ARG A 187 16.81 32.44 7.46
N GLY A 188 16.90 32.44 6.12
CA GLY A 188 18.12 32.82 5.40
C GLY A 188 18.26 34.34 5.33
N ASN A 189 19.31 34.85 5.91
CA ASN A 189 19.68 36.30 5.84
C ASN A 189 20.61 36.53 4.66
N SER A 190 20.07 36.78 3.49
CA SER A 190 20.90 37.35 2.40
C SER A 190 21.12 38.81 2.71
N ASN A 191 22.34 39.19 3.06
CA ASN A 191 22.76 40.59 3.15
C ASN A 191 22.83 41.18 1.73
N ASN A 192 21.70 41.39 1.09
CA ASN A 192 21.61 42.19 -0.12
C ASN A 192 21.64 43.69 0.26
N ASN A 193 22.72 44.17 0.87
CA ASN A 193 23.10 45.55 0.76
C ASN A 193 23.67 45.78 -0.64
N ALA A 194 22.81 45.74 -1.67
CA ALA A 194 23.10 46.26 -2.98
C ALA A 194 23.13 47.82 -2.98
N GLY A 195 23.99 48.34 -2.16
CA GLY A 195 24.28 49.76 -2.08
C GLY A 195 25.76 49.94 -1.94
N SER A 196 26.43 50.08 -3.11
CA SER A 196 27.82 50.39 -3.35
C SER A 196 28.77 49.25 -3.70
N GLY A 197 28.90 48.90 -4.98
CA GLY A 197 30.16 48.69 -5.69
C GLY A 197 31.14 47.59 -5.24
N GLY A 198 30.71 46.55 -4.56
CA GLY A 198 31.57 45.44 -4.21
C GLY A 198 31.16 44.13 -4.92
N SER A 199 32.04 43.61 -5.79
CA SER A 199 31.92 42.35 -6.50
C SER A 199 32.09 41.12 -5.58
N GLY A 200 31.39 41.06 -4.46
CA GLY A 200 31.35 39.88 -3.58
C GLY A 200 30.23 38.96 -4.01
N SER A 201 30.54 37.73 -4.40
CA SER A 201 29.57 36.68 -4.67
C SER A 201 28.70 36.47 -3.40
N ALA A 202 27.44 36.91 -3.47
CA ALA A 202 26.50 36.68 -2.36
C ALA A 202 26.29 35.17 -2.19
N THR A 203 26.72 34.61 -1.07
CA THR A 203 26.45 33.19 -0.72
C THR A 203 24.98 33.05 -0.37
N THR A 204 24.27 32.18 -1.09
CA THR A 204 22.88 31.85 -0.78
C THR A 204 22.80 31.02 0.51
N PRO A 205 21.99 31.41 1.50
CA PRO A 205 21.82 30.62 2.69
C PRO A 205 21.25 29.24 2.40
N SER A 206 21.61 28.23 3.21
CA SER A 206 21.13 26.86 3.03
C SER A 206 20.60 26.22 4.32
N PHE A 207 19.55 25.43 4.19
CA PHE A 207 19.02 24.59 5.26
C PHE A 207 19.07 23.13 4.82
N THR A 208 19.85 22.32 5.53
CA THR A 208 20.06 20.89 5.18
C THR A 208 19.72 19.99 6.36
N VAL A 209 18.93 18.95 6.08
CA VAL A 209 18.65 17.85 7.01
C VAL A 209 19.07 16.55 6.33
N LYS A 210 20.08 15.86 6.88
CA LYS A 210 20.65 14.68 6.22
C LYS A 210 21.05 13.56 7.17
N ASN A 211 21.06 12.33 6.65
CA ASN A 211 21.54 11.14 7.37
C ASN A 211 20.86 10.91 8.73
N CYS A 212 19.65 11.40 8.92
CA CYS A 212 18.90 11.18 10.16
C CYS A 212 18.24 9.79 10.13
N LYS A 213 18.47 8.99 11.20
CA LYS A 213 17.89 7.65 11.33
C LYS A 213 16.48 7.68 11.91
N GLY A 214 16.21 8.60 12.79
CA GLY A 214 14.91 8.79 13.41
C GLY A 214 13.97 9.65 12.58
N LYS A 215 12.71 9.73 13.03
CA LYS A 215 11.66 10.56 12.42
C LYS A 215 12.07 12.04 12.43
N VAL A 216 11.87 12.71 11.31
CA VAL A 216 12.01 14.16 11.17
C VAL A 216 10.63 14.78 11.04
N SER A 217 10.19 15.62 11.97
CA SER A 217 8.85 16.19 11.97
C SER A 217 8.83 17.69 12.23
N PHE A 218 8.00 18.37 11.44
CA PHE A 218 7.69 19.78 11.56
C PHE A 218 6.16 19.89 11.63
N THR A 219 5.62 20.13 12.85
CA THR A 219 4.18 20.04 13.09
C THR A 219 3.67 21.33 13.69
N ASP A 220 2.53 21.82 13.20
CA ASP A 220 1.79 22.96 13.75
C ASP A 220 2.63 24.24 13.98
N ASN A 221 3.68 24.43 13.16
CA ASN A 221 4.48 25.65 13.22
C ASN A 221 3.78 26.79 12.46
N VAL A 222 3.79 27.98 13.04
CA VAL A 222 3.04 29.14 12.53
C VAL A 222 3.97 30.32 12.30
N ALA A 223 3.97 30.86 11.08
CA ALA A 223 4.67 32.10 10.74
C ALA A 223 3.68 33.20 10.35
N SER A 224 3.94 34.42 10.81
CA SER A 224 3.14 35.59 10.43
C SER A 224 3.36 35.98 8.95
N CYS A 225 4.56 35.77 8.44
CA CYS A 225 4.94 36.05 7.05
C CYS A 225 5.93 34.98 6.56
N GLY A 226 5.96 34.74 5.27
CA GLY A 226 6.86 33.77 4.68
C GLY A 226 6.44 32.34 4.92
N GLY A 227 7.36 31.38 4.96
CA GLY A 227 7.10 29.96 5.15
C GLY A 227 6.82 29.60 6.61
N GLY A 228 5.86 28.71 6.88
CA GLY A 228 5.55 28.24 8.23
C GLY A 228 6.75 27.63 8.95
N VAL A 229 7.70 27.04 8.23
CA VAL A 229 8.92 26.44 8.77
C VAL A 229 10.17 27.14 8.26
N VAL A 230 10.31 27.30 6.94
CA VAL A 230 11.50 27.86 6.27
C VAL A 230 11.14 29.11 5.47
N TYR A 231 11.95 30.15 5.62
CA TYR A 231 11.87 31.38 4.81
C TYR A 231 13.22 31.73 4.21
N LYS A 232 13.29 31.75 2.86
CA LYS A 232 14.48 32.01 2.02
C LYS A 232 15.64 31.02 2.26
N GLY A 233 16.34 30.73 1.17
CA GLY A 233 17.51 29.87 1.12
C GLY A 233 17.25 28.52 0.47
N THR A 234 18.31 27.88 0.06
CA THR A 234 18.29 26.55 -0.53
C THR A 234 17.94 25.51 0.52
N VAL A 235 17.00 24.62 0.24
CA VAL A 235 16.54 23.58 1.17
C VAL A 235 16.89 22.20 0.64
N LEU A 236 17.53 21.37 1.48
CA LEU A 236 17.90 20.00 1.11
C LEU A 236 17.55 19.00 2.23
N PHE A 237 16.74 18.01 1.88
CA PHE A 237 16.53 16.81 2.70
C PHE A 237 17.15 15.62 1.98
N LYS A 238 18.19 15.04 2.59
CA LYS A 238 19.01 14.03 1.90
C LYS A 238 19.34 12.81 2.76
N ASP A 239 19.23 11.63 2.18
CA ASP A 239 19.70 10.37 2.77
C ASP A 239 19.15 10.10 4.19
N ASN A 240 17.93 10.56 4.51
CA ASN A 240 17.29 10.29 5.77
C ASN A 240 16.62 8.90 5.75
N GLU A 241 16.87 8.11 6.80
CA GLU A 241 16.31 6.77 6.94
C GLU A 241 14.92 6.78 7.60
N GLY A 242 14.70 7.69 8.52
CA GLY A 242 13.40 7.92 9.16
C GLY A 242 12.44 8.71 8.25
N GLY A 243 11.13 8.60 8.52
CA GLY A 243 10.12 9.37 7.81
C GLY A 243 10.23 10.88 8.05
N ILE A 244 9.85 11.69 7.05
CA ILE A 244 9.85 13.15 7.10
C ILE A 244 8.39 13.65 7.07
N PHE A 245 7.98 14.41 8.08
CA PHE A 245 6.58 14.83 8.23
C PHE A 245 6.46 16.32 8.38
N PHE A 246 5.66 16.95 7.54
CA PHE A 246 5.26 18.34 7.60
C PHE A 246 3.74 18.39 7.74
N ARG A 247 3.23 18.71 8.93
CA ARG A 247 1.81 18.67 9.20
C ARG A 247 1.32 19.92 9.90
N GLY A 248 0.20 20.47 9.44
CA GLY A 248 -0.48 21.60 10.10
C GLY A 248 0.32 22.90 10.12
N ASN A 249 1.41 23.02 9.35
CA ASN A 249 2.20 24.24 9.33
C ASN A 249 1.47 25.34 8.56
N THR A 250 1.58 26.58 9.04
CA THR A 250 0.78 27.71 8.54
C THR A 250 1.64 28.94 8.27
N ALA A 251 1.45 29.54 7.10
CA ALA A 251 1.98 30.83 6.75
C ALA A 251 0.83 31.84 6.55
N TYR A 252 0.73 32.79 7.44
CA TYR A 252 -0.20 33.92 7.31
C TYR A 252 0.44 35.06 6.52
N ASP A 253 -0.39 35.82 5.83
CA ASP A 253 0.03 37.04 5.14
C ASP A 253 -0.44 38.24 5.95
N ASP A 254 0.39 38.75 6.81
CA ASP A 254 0.13 40.00 7.51
C ASP A 254 0.83 41.18 6.81
N LEU A 255 0.63 41.29 5.50
CA LEU A 255 1.22 42.32 4.62
C LEU A 255 0.86 43.76 5.01
N GLY A 256 -0.12 43.95 5.90
CA GLY A 256 -0.39 45.28 6.49
C GLY A 256 0.82 45.88 7.17
N ILE A 257 1.80 45.08 7.56
CA ILE A 257 3.00 45.50 8.28
C ILE A 257 4.20 45.77 7.37
N LEU A 258 4.27 45.09 6.22
CA LEU A 258 5.46 45.17 5.34
C LEU A 258 5.33 46.16 4.17
N ALA A 259 4.15 46.62 3.85
CA ALA A 259 3.91 47.55 2.75
C ALA A 259 4.55 48.94 2.97
N ALA A 260 5.01 49.20 4.18
CA ALA A 260 5.52 50.54 4.55
C ALA A 260 7.05 50.72 4.43
N THR A 261 7.87 49.66 4.32
CA THR A 261 9.33 49.83 4.46
C THR A 261 10.24 49.21 3.43
N SER A 262 9.77 48.45 2.42
CA SER A 262 10.60 48.04 1.31
C SER A 262 9.80 47.95 0.01
N ARG A 263 10.01 48.94 -0.85
CA ARG A 263 9.62 48.96 -2.25
C ARG A 263 10.43 47.93 -3.05
N ASP A 264 10.24 46.64 -2.77
CA ASP A 264 10.47 45.62 -3.79
C ASP A 264 9.12 45.29 -4.41
N GLN A 265 8.77 46.04 -5.44
CA GLN A 265 7.48 45.95 -6.14
C GLN A 265 7.30 44.63 -6.91
N ASN A 266 8.19 43.63 -6.74
CA ASN A 266 8.12 42.34 -7.40
C ASN A 266 7.78 41.18 -6.45
N THR A 267 7.47 41.45 -5.19
CA THR A 267 7.14 40.38 -4.23
C THR A 267 5.65 40.32 -3.94
N GLU A 268 4.88 39.76 -4.88
CA GLU A 268 3.56 39.14 -4.58
C GLU A 268 3.69 37.91 -3.63
N THR A 269 4.70 37.85 -2.79
CA THR A 269 5.13 36.68 -2.05
C THR A 269 4.72 36.72 -0.59
N GLY A 270 3.80 37.56 -0.19
CA GLY A 270 3.29 37.54 1.18
C GLY A 270 2.58 36.24 1.49
N GLY A 271 2.95 35.56 2.59
CA GLY A 271 2.28 34.41 3.13
C GLY A 271 2.35 33.12 2.28
N GLY A 272 3.38 32.97 1.44
CA GLY A 272 3.58 31.79 0.61
C GLY A 272 4.32 30.66 1.32
N GLY A 273 4.10 29.43 0.88
CA GLY A 273 4.72 28.24 1.42
C GLY A 273 4.29 27.91 2.84
N GLY A 274 3.19 27.20 3.05
CA GLY A 274 2.75 26.79 4.40
C GLY A 274 3.85 26.10 5.20
N VAL A 275 4.82 25.49 4.54
CA VAL A 275 6.05 24.93 5.10
C VAL A 275 7.28 25.72 4.68
N ILE A 276 7.54 25.77 3.37
CA ILE A 276 8.76 26.37 2.80
C ILE A 276 8.41 27.50 1.85
N CYS A 277 8.96 28.66 2.08
CA CYS A 277 8.90 29.83 1.20
C CYS A 277 10.30 30.26 0.79
N SER A 278 10.75 29.82 -0.37
CA SER A 278 12.07 30.13 -0.95
C SER A 278 11.94 30.51 -2.43
N PRO A 279 11.34 31.66 -2.75
CA PRO A 279 10.99 32.04 -4.13
C PRO A 279 12.18 32.23 -5.06
N ASP A 280 13.35 32.47 -4.51
CA ASP A 280 14.59 32.74 -5.29
C ASP A 280 15.53 31.53 -5.34
N ASP A 281 15.25 30.47 -4.57
CA ASP A 281 16.15 29.34 -4.34
C ASP A 281 15.48 28.00 -4.65
N SER A 282 16.24 26.91 -4.52
CA SER A 282 15.78 25.56 -4.79
C SER A 282 15.40 24.78 -3.52
N VAL A 283 14.45 23.87 -3.67
CA VAL A 283 14.04 22.89 -2.64
C VAL A 283 14.20 21.49 -3.20
N LYS A 284 14.97 20.65 -2.51
CA LYS A 284 15.31 19.32 -2.99
C LYS A 284 15.15 18.23 -1.93
N PHE A 285 14.55 17.12 -2.36
CA PHE A 285 14.43 15.87 -1.57
C PHE A 285 15.03 14.71 -2.38
N GLU A 286 16.10 14.09 -1.86
CA GLU A 286 16.79 13.01 -2.57
C GLU A 286 17.33 11.95 -1.61
N GLY A 287 17.29 10.68 -2.01
CA GLY A 287 17.88 9.57 -1.27
C GLY A 287 17.20 9.26 0.07
N ASN A 288 16.03 9.82 0.34
CA ASN A 288 15.31 9.59 1.60
C ASN A 288 14.58 8.24 1.56
N LYS A 289 14.91 7.36 2.49
CA LYS A 289 14.39 5.98 2.52
C LYS A 289 13.09 5.83 3.31
N GLY A 290 12.72 6.80 4.13
CA GLY A 290 11.46 6.83 4.84
C GLY A 290 10.39 7.62 4.10
N SER A 291 9.13 7.43 4.45
CA SER A 291 8.00 8.15 3.85
C SER A 291 8.11 9.66 4.09
N ILE A 292 7.67 10.45 3.10
CA ILE A 292 7.61 11.91 3.18
C ILE A 292 6.14 12.34 3.12
N VAL A 293 5.69 13.10 4.11
CA VAL A 293 4.28 13.50 4.22
C VAL A 293 4.17 15.00 4.41
N PHE A 294 3.41 15.64 3.50
CA PHE A 294 2.94 17.03 3.63
C PHE A 294 1.43 17.01 3.80
N ASP A 295 0.94 17.29 5.00
CA ASP A 295 -0.46 17.13 5.33
C ASP A 295 -1.02 18.34 6.10
N TYR A 296 -2.19 18.83 5.69
CA TYR A 296 -2.89 19.98 6.31
C TYR A 296 -2.06 21.27 6.44
N ASN A 297 -1.09 21.50 5.57
CA ASN A 297 -0.36 22.75 5.59
C ASN A 297 -1.16 23.85 4.87
N PHE A 298 -1.04 25.09 5.35
CA PHE A 298 -1.81 26.22 4.86
C PHE A 298 -0.93 27.43 4.56
N ALA A 299 -1.15 28.02 3.37
CA ALA A 299 -0.59 29.31 3.00
C ALA A 299 -1.68 30.30 2.60
N LYS A 300 -1.66 31.49 3.15
CA LYS A 300 -2.55 32.58 2.71
C LYS A 300 -2.16 33.12 1.32
N GLY A 301 -0.94 32.87 0.88
CA GLY A 301 -0.45 33.19 -0.47
C GLY A 301 -0.49 31.97 -1.40
N ARG A 302 0.65 31.63 -1.95
CA ARG A 302 0.90 30.56 -2.94
C ARG A 302 1.68 29.42 -2.32
N GLY A 303 1.48 28.19 -2.81
CA GLY A 303 2.15 27.00 -2.30
C GLY A 303 1.69 26.60 -0.91
N GLY A 304 0.59 25.86 -0.77
CA GLY A 304 0.06 25.43 0.53
C GLY A 304 1.10 24.71 1.38
N SER A 305 2.03 24.01 0.78
CA SER A 305 3.23 23.49 1.44
C SER A 305 4.49 24.22 0.98
N ILE A 306 4.73 24.32 -0.31
CA ILE A 306 6.02 24.78 -0.87
C ILE A 306 5.83 25.89 -1.91
N LEU A 307 6.52 26.99 -1.71
CA LEU A 307 6.75 28.06 -2.68
C LEU A 307 8.25 28.15 -2.93
N THR A 308 8.71 27.91 -4.16
CA THR A 308 10.14 27.91 -4.49
C THR A 308 10.37 28.30 -5.97
N LYS A 309 11.62 28.61 -6.33
CA LYS A 309 12.03 28.79 -7.72
C LYS A 309 12.18 27.45 -8.46
N GLU A 310 12.72 26.46 -7.78
CA GLU A 310 12.95 25.13 -8.34
C GLU A 310 12.64 24.06 -7.29
N PHE A 311 11.77 23.16 -7.64
CA PHE A 311 11.41 22.03 -6.78
C PHE A 311 11.85 20.72 -7.41
N SER A 312 12.63 19.92 -6.67
CA SER A 312 13.08 18.59 -7.09
C SER A 312 12.80 17.56 -6.01
N LEU A 313 12.15 16.47 -6.40
CA LEU A 313 11.80 15.37 -5.50
C LEU A 313 12.04 14.03 -6.17
N VAL A 314 12.82 13.17 -5.52
CA VAL A 314 12.96 11.76 -5.86
C VAL A 314 12.36 10.92 -4.73
N ALA A 315 11.33 10.13 -5.03
CA ALA A 315 10.67 9.28 -4.06
C ALA A 315 11.26 7.86 -4.07
N ASP A 316 12.05 7.53 -3.06
CA ASP A 316 12.56 6.18 -2.81
C ASP A 316 11.59 5.35 -1.93
N ASP A 317 10.64 6.00 -1.27
CA ASP A 317 9.52 5.44 -0.51
C ASP A 317 8.26 6.28 -0.76
N SER A 318 7.18 6.02 -0.06
CA SER A 318 5.92 6.74 -0.22
C SER A 318 6.05 8.24 0.07
N VAL A 319 5.57 9.07 -0.84
CA VAL A 319 5.44 10.51 -0.67
C VAL A 319 3.99 10.93 -0.81
N VAL A 320 3.47 11.67 0.16
CA VAL A 320 2.07 12.10 0.16
C VAL A 320 1.98 13.61 0.38
N PHE A 321 1.28 14.28 -0.53
CA PHE A 321 0.82 15.65 -0.37
C PHE A 321 -0.69 15.63 -0.22
N SER A 322 -1.20 15.81 1.01
CA SER A 322 -2.64 15.69 1.28
C SER A 322 -3.20 16.90 2.01
N ASN A 323 -4.41 17.29 1.67
CA ASN A 323 -5.17 18.33 2.36
C ASN A 323 -4.44 19.69 2.50
N ASN A 324 -3.42 19.96 1.68
CA ASN A 324 -2.71 21.24 1.73
C ASN A 324 -3.52 22.31 1.03
N THR A 325 -3.52 23.52 1.55
CA THR A 325 -4.36 24.61 1.05
C THR A 325 -3.56 25.89 0.85
N ALA A 326 -3.72 26.52 -0.32
CA ALA A 326 -3.28 27.88 -0.60
C ALA A 326 -4.48 28.74 -0.99
N GLU A 327 -4.51 30.00 -0.59
CA GLU A 327 -5.58 30.90 -1.04
C GLU A 327 -5.42 31.31 -2.52
N LYS A 328 -4.19 31.39 -3.04
CA LYS A 328 -3.93 31.84 -4.41
C LYS A 328 -3.63 30.69 -5.37
N GLY A 329 -2.47 30.07 -5.31
CA GLY A 329 -2.10 29.06 -6.29
C GLY A 329 -1.22 27.96 -5.74
N GLY A 330 -1.35 26.73 -6.28
CA GLY A 330 -0.61 25.53 -5.85
C GLY A 330 -0.98 25.09 -4.45
N GLY A 331 -2.03 24.32 -4.29
CA GLY A 331 -2.47 23.82 -2.97
C GLY A 331 -1.39 23.07 -2.23
N ALA A 332 -0.50 22.37 -2.94
CA ALA A 332 0.72 21.80 -2.38
C ALA A 332 1.96 22.58 -2.81
N ILE A 333 2.21 22.72 -4.11
CA ILE A 333 3.45 23.25 -4.66
C ILE A 333 3.19 24.40 -5.64
N TYR A 334 3.96 25.48 -5.50
CA TYR A 334 4.01 26.59 -6.44
C TYR A 334 5.47 26.87 -6.83
N ALA A 335 5.82 26.66 -8.09
CA ALA A 335 7.16 26.91 -8.61
C ALA A 335 7.17 27.05 -10.14
N PRO A 336 8.10 27.82 -10.74
CA PRO A 336 8.28 27.86 -12.21
C PRO A 336 8.95 26.60 -12.77
N THR A 337 9.75 25.89 -11.96
CA THR A 337 10.41 24.64 -12.36
C THR A 337 10.12 23.54 -11.35
N ILE A 338 9.55 22.45 -11.84
CA ILE A 338 9.16 21.29 -11.02
C ILE A 338 9.66 20.02 -11.68
N ASP A 339 10.46 19.25 -10.96
CA ASP A 339 10.97 17.94 -11.36
C ASP A 339 10.67 16.91 -10.26
N ILE A 340 9.73 16.02 -10.53
CA ILE A 340 9.26 15.02 -9.58
C ILE A 340 9.39 13.64 -10.19
N SER A 341 10.09 12.75 -9.50
CA SER A 341 10.28 11.37 -9.94
C SER A 341 10.12 10.36 -8.81
N THR A 342 9.77 9.14 -9.18
CA THR A 342 9.80 7.98 -8.29
C THR A 342 11.01 7.11 -8.60
N ASN A 343 11.54 6.44 -7.57
CA ASN A 343 12.64 5.48 -7.67
C ASN A 343 12.37 4.33 -6.68
N GLY A 344 11.35 3.52 -6.96
CA GLY A 344 10.87 2.48 -6.07
C GLY A 344 9.77 2.91 -5.10
N GLY A 345 9.60 4.21 -4.85
CA GLY A 345 8.52 4.77 -4.05
C GLY A 345 7.31 5.18 -4.91
N SER A 346 6.28 5.67 -4.26
CA SER A 346 5.07 6.20 -4.90
C SER A 346 4.79 7.64 -4.45
N ILE A 347 4.12 8.41 -5.30
CA ILE A 347 3.75 9.78 -4.97
C ILE A 347 2.24 9.97 -5.14
N LEU A 348 1.61 10.52 -4.11
CA LEU A 348 0.18 10.82 -4.10
C LEU A 348 -0.06 12.28 -3.79
N PHE A 349 -0.79 12.97 -4.68
CA PHE A 349 -1.36 14.29 -4.43
C PHE A 349 -2.86 14.13 -4.27
N GLU A 350 -3.38 14.31 -3.05
CA GLU A 350 -4.81 14.15 -2.80
C GLU A 350 -5.41 15.30 -1.99
N ARG A 351 -6.61 15.71 -2.39
CA ARG A 351 -7.41 16.71 -1.67
C ARG A 351 -6.69 18.02 -1.35
N ASN A 352 -5.70 18.39 -2.16
CA ASN A 352 -5.09 19.70 -2.07
C ASN A 352 -5.98 20.76 -2.73
N ARG A 353 -5.89 22.00 -2.26
CA ARG A 353 -6.82 23.07 -2.64
C ARG A 353 -6.15 24.41 -2.83
N ALA A 354 -6.47 25.07 -3.95
CA ALA A 354 -6.03 26.46 -4.21
C ALA A 354 -6.98 27.15 -5.19
N ALA A 355 -6.91 28.45 -5.33
CA ALA A 355 -7.65 29.16 -6.38
C ALA A 355 -7.19 28.70 -7.78
N GLU A 356 -5.88 28.50 -7.96
CA GLU A 356 -5.28 28.02 -9.20
C GLU A 356 -4.38 26.80 -8.94
N GLY A 357 -4.63 25.68 -9.65
CA GLY A 357 -3.85 24.46 -9.49
C GLY A 357 -4.06 23.82 -8.10
N GLY A 358 -5.10 23.01 -7.96
CA GLY A 358 -5.45 22.41 -6.67
C GLY A 358 -4.29 21.71 -5.97
N ALA A 359 -3.45 20.97 -6.69
CA ALA A 359 -2.22 20.42 -6.15
C ALA A 359 -0.99 21.27 -6.55
N ILE A 360 -0.77 21.47 -7.82
CA ILE A 360 0.43 22.12 -8.35
C ILE A 360 0.05 23.37 -9.15
N CYS A 361 0.82 24.44 -8.99
CA CYS A 361 0.79 25.58 -9.87
C CYS A 361 2.20 25.84 -10.42
N VAL A 362 2.37 25.74 -11.73
CA VAL A 362 3.61 26.09 -12.42
C VAL A 362 3.52 27.56 -12.83
N SER A 363 4.32 28.40 -12.18
CA SER A 363 4.33 29.84 -12.41
C SER A 363 5.13 30.23 -13.68
N GLU A 364 5.02 31.47 -14.07
CA GLU A 364 5.92 32.03 -15.04
C GLU A 364 7.34 32.09 -14.49
N ALA A 365 8.31 31.76 -15.31
CA ALA A 365 9.70 31.96 -14.96
C ALA A 365 10.06 33.45 -15.02
N SER A 366 10.99 33.89 -14.19
CA SER A 366 11.52 35.27 -14.25
C SER A 366 12.08 35.58 -15.64
N SER A 367 12.00 36.84 -16.05
CA SER A 367 12.29 37.32 -17.40
C SER A 367 13.46 36.60 -18.09
N GLY A 368 13.16 35.86 -19.15
CA GLY A 368 14.14 35.22 -20.04
C GLY A 368 14.31 33.69 -19.91
N SER A 369 13.68 33.02 -18.98
CA SER A 369 13.65 31.55 -18.90
C SER A 369 12.23 31.00 -19.04
N THR A 370 12.10 29.87 -19.70
CA THR A 370 10.82 29.14 -19.77
C THR A 370 10.65 28.26 -18.56
N GLY A 371 9.45 28.19 -18.01
CA GLY A 371 9.09 27.22 -16.95
C GLY A 371 9.19 25.79 -17.45
N ASN A 372 9.26 24.84 -16.52
CA ASN A 372 9.33 23.41 -16.84
C ASN A 372 8.56 22.57 -15.81
N LEU A 373 7.75 21.63 -16.30
CA LEU A 373 7.12 20.61 -15.48
C LEU A 373 7.55 19.23 -15.97
N THR A 374 8.29 18.51 -15.15
CA THR A 374 8.69 17.12 -15.41
C THR A 374 8.13 16.22 -14.32
N LEU A 375 7.35 15.22 -14.72
CA LEU A 375 6.84 14.18 -13.85
C LEU A 375 7.27 12.83 -14.42
N SER A 376 7.96 12.01 -13.63
CA SER A 376 8.53 10.74 -14.09
C SER A 376 8.22 9.60 -13.09
N ALA A 377 7.28 8.74 -13.43
CA ALA A 377 6.95 7.56 -12.68
C ALA A 377 7.87 6.40 -13.10
N SER A 378 8.88 6.09 -12.27
CA SER A 378 9.85 5.00 -12.48
C SER A 378 9.87 4.09 -11.27
N ASP A 379 9.53 2.81 -11.44
CA ASP A 379 9.40 1.83 -10.36
C ASP A 379 8.44 2.25 -9.22
N GLY A 380 7.39 3.01 -9.57
CA GLY A 380 6.34 3.45 -8.67
C GLY A 380 5.42 4.46 -9.32
N ASP A 381 4.20 4.58 -8.85
CA ASP A 381 3.17 5.41 -9.47
C ASP A 381 3.22 6.86 -8.95
N ILE A 382 2.81 7.81 -9.80
CA ILE A 382 2.47 9.17 -9.41
C ILE A 382 0.98 9.39 -9.68
N VAL A 383 0.23 9.79 -8.65
CA VAL A 383 -1.23 9.89 -8.71
C VAL A 383 -1.70 11.26 -8.22
N PHE A 384 -2.61 11.88 -9.00
CA PHE A 384 -3.34 13.10 -8.62
C PHE A 384 -4.82 12.78 -8.48
N SER A 385 -5.38 12.87 -7.27
CA SER A 385 -6.78 12.50 -7.02
C SER A 385 -7.46 13.43 -6.02
N GLY A 386 -8.58 14.02 -6.42
CA GLY A 386 -9.42 14.80 -5.53
C GLY A 386 -8.89 16.20 -5.22
N ASN A 387 -7.91 16.68 -5.98
CA ASN A 387 -7.43 18.05 -5.86
C ASN A 387 -8.42 19.03 -6.51
N MET A 388 -8.66 20.18 -5.90
CA MET A 388 -9.76 21.08 -6.26
C MET A 388 -9.33 22.54 -6.28
N THR A 389 -10.07 23.36 -7.07
CA THR A 389 -9.96 24.81 -6.95
C THR A 389 -10.79 25.33 -5.77
N SER A 390 -10.35 26.39 -5.12
CA SER A 390 -11.07 27.03 -4.02
C SER A 390 -12.19 27.97 -4.47
N ASP A 391 -12.03 28.59 -5.64
CA ASP A 391 -12.93 29.62 -6.15
C ASP A 391 -14.22 29.02 -6.72
N ARG A 392 -14.17 27.76 -7.12
CA ARG A 392 -15.32 27.04 -7.68
C ARG A 392 -15.47 25.69 -6.99
N PRO A 393 -16.35 25.58 -5.98
CA PRO A 393 -16.55 24.33 -5.27
C PRO A 393 -16.90 23.19 -6.21
N GLY A 394 -16.14 22.08 -6.12
CA GLY A 394 -16.32 20.90 -6.97
C GLY A 394 -15.49 20.92 -8.27
N GLU A 395 -14.78 21.99 -8.56
CA GLU A 395 -13.84 22.04 -9.70
C GLU A 395 -12.55 21.30 -9.37
N ARG A 396 -12.32 20.20 -10.10
CA ARG A 396 -11.08 19.40 -9.96
C ARG A 396 -9.92 20.08 -10.66
N SER A 397 -8.72 20.02 -10.07
CA SER A 397 -7.50 20.56 -10.66
C SER A 397 -6.28 19.86 -10.10
N ALA A 398 -5.59 19.06 -10.91
CA ALA A 398 -4.28 18.51 -10.55
C ALA A 398 -3.23 19.60 -10.62
N ALA A 399 -3.14 20.27 -11.76
CA ALA A 399 -2.15 21.30 -11.98
C ALA A 399 -2.68 22.45 -12.84
N ARG A 400 -2.21 23.64 -12.55
CA ARG A 400 -2.34 24.85 -13.38
C ARG A 400 -0.97 25.28 -13.86
N ILE A 401 -0.82 25.51 -15.14
CA ILE A 401 0.41 26.03 -15.76
C ILE A 401 0.09 27.41 -16.31
N LEU A 402 0.73 28.44 -15.75
CA LEU A 402 0.37 29.84 -16.02
C LEU A 402 0.96 30.39 -17.32
N SER A 403 2.01 29.77 -17.86
CA SER A 403 2.67 30.21 -19.08
C SER A 403 2.49 29.22 -20.23
N ASP A 404 2.07 29.71 -21.40
CA ASP A 404 1.98 28.88 -22.59
C ASP A 404 3.35 28.36 -23.05
N GLY A 405 4.44 29.10 -22.78
CA GLY A 405 5.81 28.71 -23.12
C GLY A 405 6.42 27.62 -22.24
N THR A 406 5.75 27.22 -21.16
CA THR A 406 6.24 26.15 -20.25
C THR A 406 6.28 24.81 -20.97
N THR A 407 7.43 24.13 -20.92
CA THR A 407 7.56 22.76 -21.42
C THR A 407 7.03 21.76 -20.40
N VAL A 408 6.35 20.73 -20.91
CA VAL A 408 5.75 19.67 -20.06
C VAL A 408 6.28 18.32 -20.50
N SER A 409 6.87 17.57 -19.58
CA SER A 409 7.35 16.22 -19.81
C SER A 409 6.70 15.26 -18.82
N LEU A 410 5.88 14.35 -19.33
CA LEU A 410 5.14 13.36 -18.54
C LEU A 410 5.64 11.97 -18.92
N ASN A 411 6.30 11.29 -17.98
CA ASN A 411 6.96 10.03 -18.24
C ASN A 411 6.47 8.96 -17.26
N ALA A 412 6.39 7.73 -17.76
CA ALA A 412 6.21 6.53 -16.95
C ALA A 412 7.05 5.39 -17.55
N SER A 413 7.59 4.52 -16.72
CA SER A 413 8.46 3.42 -17.14
C SER A 413 7.95 2.07 -16.64
N GLY A 414 8.07 1.04 -17.48
CA GLY A 414 7.68 -0.32 -17.12
C GLY A 414 6.19 -0.43 -16.79
N LEU A 415 5.89 -0.92 -15.61
CA LEU A 415 4.52 -1.06 -15.10
C LEU A 415 4.05 0.16 -14.30
N SER A 416 4.91 1.17 -14.12
CA SER A 416 4.55 2.39 -13.40
C SER A 416 3.61 3.24 -14.21
N LYS A 417 2.75 3.96 -13.49
CA LYS A 417 1.71 4.80 -14.07
C LYS A 417 1.82 6.23 -13.53
N LEU A 418 1.64 7.20 -14.41
CA LEU A 418 1.37 8.58 -14.04
C LEU A 418 -0.12 8.85 -14.27
N ILE A 419 -0.90 9.03 -13.20
CA ILE A 419 -2.37 9.06 -13.28
C ILE A 419 -2.91 10.41 -12.85
N PHE A 420 -3.70 11.02 -13.72
CA PHE A 420 -4.46 12.23 -13.45
C PHE A 420 -5.96 11.91 -13.39
N TYR A 421 -6.50 11.83 -12.20
CA TYR A 421 -7.94 11.83 -11.97
C TYR A 421 -8.52 13.25 -12.01
N ASP A 422 -7.68 14.24 -11.82
CA ASP A 422 -7.99 15.67 -11.88
C ASP A 422 -7.33 16.27 -13.12
N PRO A 423 -7.94 17.25 -13.82
CA PRO A 423 -7.37 17.82 -15.05
C PRO A 423 -6.13 18.66 -14.81
N VAL A 424 -5.31 18.74 -15.84
CA VAL A 424 -4.15 19.65 -15.97
C VAL A 424 -4.48 20.73 -16.99
N VAL A 425 -4.38 21.98 -16.59
CA VAL A 425 -4.73 23.10 -17.47
C VAL A 425 -3.54 24.06 -17.64
N GLN A 426 -3.10 24.22 -18.88
CA GLN A 426 -2.13 25.22 -19.28
C GLN A 426 -2.82 26.27 -20.16
N ASN A 427 -2.92 27.47 -19.68
CA ASN A 427 -3.31 28.64 -20.52
C ASN A 427 -3.03 29.95 -19.80
N ASN A 428 -2.83 30.99 -20.58
CA ASN A 428 -2.53 32.35 -20.13
C ASN A 428 -3.77 33.23 -19.89
N SER A 429 -4.99 32.69 -20.06
CA SER A 429 -6.20 33.49 -19.86
C SER A 429 -6.76 33.29 -18.46
N ALA A 430 -6.46 34.22 -17.54
CA ALA A 430 -7.29 34.49 -16.41
C ALA A 430 -8.75 34.66 -16.91
N ALA A 431 -9.66 33.77 -16.51
CA ALA A 431 -11.07 33.90 -16.83
C ALA A 431 -11.60 35.20 -16.17
N GLY A 432 -11.64 36.28 -16.92
CA GLY A 432 -12.12 37.57 -16.46
C GLY A 432 -11.41 38.81 -16.99
N ALA A 433 -10.27 38.68 -17.68
CA ALA A 433 -9.62 39.84 -18.33
C ALA A 433 -10.18 40.03 -19.74
N SER A 434 -10.98 41.07 -19.92
CA SER A 434 -11.39 41.57 -21.21
C SER A 434 -10.15 41.99 -21.99
N THR A 435 -10.00 41.40 -23.18
CA THR A 435 -9.02 41.65 -24.24
C THR A 435 -7.63 41.02 -24.07
N PRO A 436 -7.26 40.04 -24.93
CA PRO A 436 -5.89 39.57 -25.00
C PRO A 436 -5.02 40.70 -25.61
N SER A 437 -4.00 41.11 -24.89
CA SER A 437 -2.94 41.94 -25.48
C SER A 437 -2.08 41.06 -26.40
N PRO A 438 -1.97 41.35 -27.69
CA PRO A 438 -1.21 40.51 -28.61
C PRO A 438 0.27 40.88 -28.56
N SER A 439 0.93 40.57 -27.46
CA SER A 439 2.36 40.86 -27.33
C SER A 439 3.16 39.83 -26.54
N SER A 440 3.05 38.54 -26.89
CA SER A 440 4.18 37.63 -26.72
C SER A 440 4.15 36.58 -27.84
N SER A 441 5.07 36.74 -28.78
CA SER A 441 5.35 35.80 -29.87
C SER A 441 6.11 34.54 -29.40
N SER A 442 5.93 34.09 -28.15
CA SER A 442 6.52 32.84 -27.71
C SER A 442 5.66 31.70 -28.19
N MET A 443 6.24 30.79 -28.95
CA MET A 443 5.57 29.55 -29.35
C MET A 443 5.18 28.76 -28.09
N PRO A 444 3.99 28.13 -28.10
CA PRO A 444 3.59 27.26 -26.99
C PRO A 444 4.63 26.18 -26.70
N GLY A 445 4.91 25.95 -25.42
CA GLY A 445 5.83 24.90 -24.97
C GLY A 445 5.39 23.52 -25.38
N ALA A 446 6.32 22.67 -25.79
CA ALA A 446 6.03 21.30 -26.21
C ALA A 446 5.59 20.45 -25.02
N VAL A 447 4.68 19.53 -25.29
CA VAL A 447 4.25 18.48 -24.35
C VAL A 447 4.76 17.14 -24.87
N THR A 448 5.56 16.45 -24.07
CA THR A 448 6.08 15.12 -24.41
C THR A 448 5.57 14.08 -23.45
N ILE A 449 5.09 12.98 -24.01
CA ILE A 449 4.67 11.79 -23.28
C ILE A 449 5.71 10.70 -23.50
N ASN A 450 6.27 10.18 -22.41
CA ASN A 450 7.25 9.10 -22.43
C ASN A 450 8.46 9.37 -23.35
N GLN A 451 9.06 10.52 -23.23
CA GLN A 451 10.31 10.82 -23.92
C GLN A 451 11.43 9.88 -23.47
N SER A 452 11.41 9.48 -22.20
CA SER A 452 12.37 8.58 -21.57
C SER A 452 11.76 7.33 -20.95
N GLY A 453 10.51 6.99 -21.30
CA GLY A 453 9.78 5.89 -20.67
C GLY A 453 8.98 5.05 -21.66
N ASN A 454 8.49 3.91 -21.16
CA ASN A 454 7.65 2.96 -21.91
C ASN A 454 6.41 2.51 -21.10
N GLY A 455 6.06 3.22 -20.04
CA GLY A 455 4.88 2.99 -19.20
C GLY A 455 3.66 3.79 -19.68
N SER A 456 2.70 3.99 -18.76
CA SER A 456 1.41 4.61 -19.08
C SER A 456 1.24 5.96 -18.40
N VAL A 457 0.90 6.98 -19.19
CA VAL A 457 0.43 8.30 -18.72
C VAL A 457 -1.08 8.36 -18.93
N ILE A 458 -1.85 8.53 -17.86
CA ILE A 458 -3.30 8.31 -17.85
C ILE A 458 -4.03 9.58 -17.42
N PHE A 459 -4.99 10.02 -18.25
CA PHE A 459 -5.98 11.04 -17.93
C PHE A 459 -7.34 10.35 -17.84
N THR A 460 -7.97 10.41 -16.67
CA THR A 460 -9.23 9.71 -16.42
C THR A 460 -10.19 10.57 -15.60
N ALA A 461 -11.49 10.40 -15.84
CA ALA A 461 -12.55 10.98 -15.03
C ALA A 461 -13.27 9.93 -14.16
N GLU A 462 -12.68 8.73 -13.99
CA GLU A 462 -13.29 7.60 -13.30
C GLU A 462 -13.69 7.92 -11.86
N SER A 463 -12.85 8.63 -11.12
CA SER A 463 -13.11 8.98 -9.72
C SER A 463 -14.13 10.11 -9.54
N LEU A 464 -14.59 10.75 -10.62
CA LEU A 464 -15.59 11.79 -10.53
C LEU A 464 -16.97 11.17 -10.29
N THR A 465 -17.70 11.67 -9.29
CA THR A 465 -19.08 11.30 -9.07
C THR A 465 -19.95 11.73 -10.26
N PRO A 466 -21.12 11.10 -10.49
CA PRO A 466 -22.00 11.53 -11.57
C PRO A 466 -22.40 13.02 -11.51
N SER A 467 -22.53 13.60 -10.32
CA SER A 467 -22.77 15.02 -10.12
C SER A 467 -21.58 15.90 -10.49
N GLU A 468 -20.35 15.46 -10.20
CA GLU A 468 -19.12 16.13 -10.60
C GLU A 468 -18.90 16.06 -12.11
N LYS A 469 -19.24 14.93 -12.75
CA LYS A 469 -19.22 14.77 -14.22
C LYS A 469 -20.24 15.69 -14.92
N LEU A 470 -21.38 15.96 -14.30
CA LEU A 470 -22.42 16.87 -14.83
C LEU A 470 -22.05 18.35 -14.67
N GLN A 471 -21.26 18.69 -13.67
CA GLN A 471 -20.66 20.02 -13.52
C GLN A 471 -19.50 20.22 -14.50
N VAL A 472 -19.65 19.83 -15.70
CA VAL A 472 -18.86 19.76 -16.93
C VAL A 472 -17.58 20.62 -17.01
N LEU A 473 -17.31 21.42 -16.01
CA LEU A 473 -16.24 22.40 -16.03
C LEU A 473 -14.85 21.74 -15.90
N ASN A 474 -14.73 20.42 -15.68
CA ASN A 474 -13.47 19.90 -15.20
C ASN A 474 -13.06 18.47 -15.48
N SER A 475 -13.51 17.86 -16.54
CA SER A 475 -12.86 16.66 -17.07
C SER A 475 -11.87 16.98 -18.21
N THR A 476 -11.62 18.25 -18.47
CA THR A 476 -10.80 18.69 -19.61
C THR A 476 -9.42 19.14 -19.17
N SER A 477 -8.41 18.40 -19.58
CA SER A 477 -7.02 18.83 -19.56
C SER A 477 -6.68 19.58 -20.87
N ASN A 478 -5.94 20.67 -20.79
CA ASN A 478 -5.62 21.50 -21.93
C ASN A 478 -4.15 21.89 -21.96
N PHE A 479 -3.52 21.66 -23.12
CA PHE A 479 -2.15 22.07 -23.39
C PHE A 479 -2.09 22.74 -24.77
N PRO A 480 -1.80 24.06 -24.87
CA PRO A 480 -1.76 24.74 -26.15
C PRO A 480 -0.62 24.29 -27.06
N GLY A 481 0.42 23.68 -26.52
CA GLY A 481 1.58 23.19 -27.26
C GLY A 481 1.35 21.91 -28.03
N ALA A 482 2.29 21.60 -28.95
CA ALA A 482 2.27 20.32 -29.65
C ALA A 482 2.52 19.16 -28.70
N LEU A 483 1.72 18.10 -28.83
CA LEU A 483 1.83 16.85 -28.07
C LEU A 483 2.54 15.79 -28.90
N THR A 484 3.60 15.22 -28.35
CA THR A 484 4.29 14.06 -28.93
C THR A 484 4.24 12.87 -27.98
N VAL A 485 3.73 11.74 -28.44
CA VAL A 485 3.80 10.47 -27.71
C VAL A 485 5.00 9.68 -28.26
N SER A 486 6.12 9.76 -27.54
CA SER A 486 7.42 9.24 -28.00
C SER A 486 7.60 7.74 -27.74
N GLY A 487 6.94 7.19 -26.71
CA GLY A 487 7.01 5.79 -26.34
C GLY A 487 5.88 5.41 -25.39
N GLY A 488 5.86 4.14 -24.96
CA GLY A 488 4.83 3.66 -24.05
C GLY A 488 3.41 3.97 -24.50
N GLU A 489 2.59 4.48 -23.62
CA GLU A 489 1.23 4.87 -23.97
C GLU A 489 0.73 6.16 -23.29
N LEU A 490 -0.13 6.86 -24.02
CA LEU A 490 -1.03 7.88 -23.49
C LEU A 490 -2.42 7.29 -23.39
N VAL A 491 -3.02 7.29 -22.22
CA VAL A 491 -4.38 6.80 -21.98
C VAL A 491 -5.29 8.00 -21.68
N VAL A 492 -6.39 8.10 -22.41
CA VAL A 492 -7.49 9.03 -22.12
C VAL A 492 -8.76 8.19 -21.99
N THR A 493 -9.37 8.17 -20.82
CA THR A 493 -10.43 7.19 -20.52
C THR A 493 -11.52 7.76 -19.62
N GLU A 494 -12.63 7.04 -19.47
CA GLU A 494 -13.76 7.33 -18.58
C GLU A 494 -14.31 8.75 -18.68
N GLY A 495 -14.47 9.23 -19.93
CA GLY A 495 -15.05 10.54 -20.22
C GLY A 495 -14.08 11.71 -20.05
N ALA A 496 -12.80 11.48 -19.82
CA ALA A 496 -11.79 12.54 -19.78
C ALA A 496 -11.61 13.16 -21.16
N THR A 497 -11.33 14.46 -21.17
CA THR A 497 -11.02 15.21 -22.41
C THR A 497 -9.60 15.77 -22.30
N LEU A 498 -8.82 15.57 -23.36
CA LEU A 498 -7.50 16.17 -23.53
C LEU A 498 -7.46 16.96 -24.82
N THR A 499 -7.23 18.25 -24.70
CA THR A 499 -7.06 19.17 -25.85
C THR A 499 -5.61 19.64 -25.92
N THR A 500 -5.03 19.64 -27.12
CA THR A 500 -3.63 20.01 -27.33
C THR A 500 -3.46 20.75 -28.66
N GLY A 501 -2.27 21.27 -28.91
CA GLY A 501 -1.87 21.61 -30.24
C GLY A 501 -1.74 20.38 -31.15
N THR A 502 -0.92 20.42 -32.18
CA THR A 502 -0.71 19.26 -33.07
C THR A 502 -0.32 18.00 -32.29
N ILE A 503 -0.97 16.89 -32.59
CA ILE A 503 -0.72 15.60 -31.95
C ILE A 503 0.08 14.70 -32.88
N THR A 504 1.21 14.19 -32.42
CA THR A 504 2.03 13.21 -33.10
C THR A 504 2.23 11.98 -32.23
N ALA A 505 1.62 10.87 -32.59
CA ALA A 505 1.70 9.60 -31.85
C ALA A 505 1.99 8.45 -32.84
N THR A 506 3.19 8.46 -33.41
CA THR A 506 3.64 7.46 -34.39
C THR A 506 4.49 6.38 -33.73
N SER A 507 5.16 6.71 -32.63
CA SER A 507 6.04 5.79 -31.90
C SER A 507 5.36 5.21 -30.67
N GLY A 508 4.68 6.02 -29.87
CA GLY A 508 3.90 5.60 -28.72
C GLY A 508 2.46 5.26 -29.08
N ARG A 509 1.78 4.54 -28.19
CA ARG A 509 0.38 4.14 -28.30
C ARG A 509 -0.54 5.20 -27.73
N VAL A 510 -1.66 5.45 -28.39
CA VAL A 510 -2.79 6.22 -27.86
C VAL A 510 -3.93 5.27 -27.50
N THR A 511 -4.22 5.14 -26.22
CA THR A 511 -5.28 4.28 -25.70
C THR A 511 -6.47 5.15 -25.31
N LEU A 512 -7.65 4.83 -25.86
CA LEU A 512 -8.88 5.56 -25.59
C LEU A 512 -9.88 4.67 -24.85
N GLY A 513 -10.53 5.24 -23.85
CA GLY A 513 -11.63 4.62 -23.15
C GLY A 513 -12.98 5.21 -23.51
N SER A 514 -14.02 4.69 -22.89
CA SER A 514 -15.40 5.12 -23.10
C SER A 514 -15.57 6.61 -22.83
N GLY A 515 -16.16 7.32 -23.81
CA GLY A 515 -16.44 8.74 -23.71
C GLY A 515 -15.22 9.65 -23.69
N ALA A 516 -14.02 9.11 -23.88
CA ALA A 516 -12.78 9.88 -23.96
C ALA A 516 -12.74 10.77 -25.21
N SER A 517 -12.09 11.92 -25.08
CA SER A 517 -11.85 12.80 -26.21
C SER A 517 -10.40 13.28 -26.20
N LEU A 518 -9.70 12.99 -27.30
CA LEU A 518 -8.36 13.53 -27.56
C LEU A 518 -8.42 14.36 -28.84
N SER A 519 -8.11 15.64 -28.74
CA SER A 519 -8.30 16.57 -29.88
C SER A 519 -7.20 17.61 -30.00
N ALA A 520 -6.71 17.77 -31.21
CA ALA A 520 -5.76 18.81 -31.62
C ALA A 520 -6.51 20.13 -31.95
N VAL A 521 -6.99 20.82 -30.91
CA VAL A 521 -7.88 21.98 -30.99
C VAL A 521 -7.51 23.10 -30.01
N ALA A 522 -6.36 23.04 -29.38
CA ALA A 522 -5.94 23.99 -28.38
C ALA A 522 -5.51 25.31 -29.06
N GLY A 523 -6.19 26.40 -28.71
CA GLY A 523 -5.87 27.72 -29.17
C GLY A 523 -7.01 28.40 -29.94
N ALA A 524 -6.73 29.55 -30.56
CA ALA A 524 -7.73 30.29 -31.33
C ALA A 524 -8.17 29.51 -32.56
N ALA A 525 -9.47 29.57 -32.86
CA ALA A 525 -10.04 28.94 -34.06
C ALA A 525 -9.21 29.18 -35.32
N ASN A 526 -8.99 28.13 -36.12
CA ASN A 526 -8.32 28.14 -37.45
C ASN A 526 -6.80 27.87 -37.48
N ASN A 527 -6.21 27.23 -36.49
CA ASN A 527 -4.78 26.90 -36.50
C ASN A 527 -4.40 25.66 -37.33
N ASN A 528 -5.33 24.96 -37.96
CA ASN A 528 -5.10 23.74 -38.73
C ASN A 528 -4.25 22.68 -38.01
N TYR A 529 -4.41 22.54 -36.70
CA TYR A 529 -3.71 21.53 -35.95
C TYR A 529 -4.07 20.13 -36.45
N THR A 530 -3.09 19.26 -36.52
CA THR A 530 -3.23 17.91 -37.03
C THR A 530 -3.12 16.87 -35.92
N CYS A 531 -3.79 15.74 -36.11
CA CYS A 531 -3.66 14.59 -35.24
C CYS A 531 -3.24 13.37 -36.07
N THR A 532 -2.07 12.78 -35.78
CA THR A 532 -1.53 11.62 -36.50
C THR A 532 -1.23 10.50 -35.51
N VAL A 533 -1.81 9.33 -35.74
CA VAL A 533 -1.62 8.15 -34.90
C VAL A 533 -1.26 6.92 -35.73
N SER A 534 -0.43 6.02 -35.15
CA SER A 534 -0.05 4.74 -35.76
C SER A 534 -0.33 3.54 -34.86
N LYS A 535 -0.38 3.76 -33.54
CA LYS A 535 -0.66 2.71 -32.55
C LYS A 535 -1.83 3.16 -31.69
N LEU A 536 -2.92 2.44 -31.81
CA LEU A 536 -4.12 2.65 -31.02
C LEU A 536 -4.23 1.58 -29.93
N GLY A 537 -4.88 1.92 -28.82
CA GLY A 537 -5.33 0.99 -27.81
C GLY A 537 -6.77 1.28 -27.43
N ILE A 538 -7.51 0.24 -27.10
CA ILE A 538 -8.84 0.38 -26.51
C ILE A 538 -8.76 -0.03 -25.03
N ASP A 539 -9.19 0.85 -24.14
CA ASP A 539 -9.48 0.49 -22.74
C ASP A 539 -10.79 -0.30 -22.73
N LEU A 540 -10.66 -1.61 -22.96
CA LEU A 540 -11.80 -2.46 -23.25
C LEU A 540 -12.81 -2.52 -22.08
N GLU A 541 -12.32 -2.53 -20.85
CA GLU A 541 -13.18 -2.61 -19.66
C GLU A 541 -14.15 -1.43 -19.58
N SER A 542 -13.73 -0.25 -19.97
CA SER A 542 -14.57 0.95 -19.98
C SER A 542 -15.73 0.87 -20.95
N PHE A 543 -15.62 0.07 -22.02
CA PHE A 543 -16.67 -0.16 -23.02
C PHE A 543 -17.62 -1.31 -22.69
N LEU A 544 -17.36 -2.08 -21.64
CA LEU A 544 -18.24 -3.17 -21.21
C LEU A 544 -19.31 -2.73 -20.22
N THR A 545 -19.40 -1.45 -19.93
CA THR A 545 -20.45 -0.85 -19.08
C THR A 545 -21.70 -0.54 -19.87
N PRO A 546 -22.93 -0.58 -19.27
CA PRO A 546 -24.17 -0.35 -19.99
C PRO A 546 -24.30 1.04 -20.66
N ASN A 547 -23.59 2.04 -20.14
CA ASN A 547 -23.66 3.44 -20.58
C ASN A 547 -22.40 3.93 -21.28
N TYR A 548 -21.62 3.02 -21.88
CA TYR A 548 -20.45 3.42 -22.61
C TYR A 548 -20.75 4.39 -23.74
N LYS A 549 -19.79 5.24 -24.06
CA LYS A 549 -19.84 6.20 -25.17
C LYS A 549 -18.65 6.01 -26.07
N THR A 550 -18.85 6.23 -27.37
CA THR A 550 -17.79 6.22 -28.37
C THR A 550 -16.74 7.28 -28.03
N ALA A 551 -15.46 6.92 -28.12
CA ALA A 551 -14.36 7.87 -27.94
C ALA A 551 -14.22 8.77 -29.18
N ILE A 552 -13.58 9.93 -29.01
CA ILE A 552 -13.34 10.91 -30.08
C ILE A 552 -11.82 11.11 -30.24
N LEU A 553 -11.38 11.04 -31.48
CA LEU A 553 -10.06 11.48 -31.91
C LEU A 553 -10.23 12.62 -32.92
N GLY A 554 -9.89 13.85 -32.50
CA GLY A 554 -10.27 15.04 -33.24
C GLY A 554 -9.09 15.94 -33.61
N ALA A 555 -9.34 16.88 -34.58
CA ALA A 555 -8.43 17.95 -34.91
C ALA A 555 -9.20 19.10 -35.59
N ASP A 556 -8.68 20.31 -35.47
CA ASP A 556 -9.15 21.45 -36.27
C ASP A 556 -8.77 21.26 -37.75
N GLY A 557 -7.61 20.71 -38.01
CA GLY A 557 -7.13 20.35 -39.32
C GLY A 557 -7.43 18.90 -39.66
N THR A 558 -6.40 18.11 -39.97
CA THR A 558 -6.56 16.72 -40.41
C THR A 558 -6.33 15.74 -39.29
N VAL A 559 -7.15 14.67 -39.27
CA VAL A 559 -6.96 13.47 -38.44
C VAL A 559 -6.50 12.34 -39.33
N THR A 560 -5.36 11.73 -39.01
CA THR A 560 -4.76 10.65 -39.81
C THR A 560 -4.51 9.41 -38.96
N VAL A 561 -5.09 8.30 -39.33
CA VAL A 561 -4.70 6.96 -38.91
C VAL A 561 -3.81 6.39 -40.00
N ASN A 562 -2.52 6.21 -39.71
CA ASN A 562 -1.51 5.84 -40.71
C ASN A 562 -1.77 4.43 -41.28
N SER A 563 -1.19 4.16 -42.46
CA SER A 563 -1.17 2.81 -43.03
C SER A 563 -0.34 1.88 -42.15
N GLY A 564 -0.79 0.64 -41.96
CA GLY A 564 -0.14 -0.31 -41.08
C GLY A 564 -0.35 -0.05 -39.59
N SER A 565 -1.34 0.77 -39.23
CA SER A 565 -1.69 1.01 -37.83
C SER A 565 -2.20 -0.27 -37.14
N THR A 566 -1.87 -0.35 -35.85
CA THR A 566 -2.26 -1.46 -34.98
C THR A 566 -3.20 -1.01 -33.88
N LEU A 567 -3.97 -1.94 -33.34
CA LEU A 567 -4.87 -1.75 -32.21
C LEU A 567 -4.58 -2.80 -31.14
N ASP A 568 -4.29 -2.37 -29.94
CA ASP A 568 -4.13 -3.22 -28.78
C ASP A 568 -5.42 -3.25 -27.94
N LEU A 569 -5.78 -4.43 -27.46
CA LEU A 569 -6.82 -4.62 -26.48
C LEU A 569 -6.21 -4.43 -25.10
N VAL A 570 -6.43 -3.28 -24.48
CA VAL A 570 -5.89 -2.94 -23.18
C VAL A 570 -6.92 -3.28 -22.11
N MET A 571 -6.51 -4.10 -21.14
CA MET A 571 -7.35 -4.51 -20.02
C MET A 571 -6.46 -4.77 -18.80
N GLU A 572 -6.95 -4.44 -17.61
CA GLU A 572 -6.21 -4.69 -16.36
C GLU A 572 -6.37 -6.14 -15.91
N SER A 573 -7.55 -6.70 -16.06
CA SER A 573 -7.84 -8.09 -15.75
C SER A 573 -8.48 -8.79 -16.94
N GLU A 574 -7.67 -9.53 -17.67
CA GLU A 574 -8.13 -10.35 -18.78
C GLU A 574 -9.20 -11.37 -18.34
N ALA A 575 -9.02 -11.96 -17.17
CA ALA A 575 -9.97 -12.91 -16.61
C ALA A 575 -11.34 -12.28 -16.34
N GLU A 576 -11.37 -11.06 -15.76
CA GLU A 576 -12.64 -10.36 -15.49
C GLU A 576 -13.33 -9.92 -16.78
N VAL A 577 -12.56 -9.47 -17.76
CA VAL A 577 -13.10 -9.06 -19.06
C VAL A 577 -13.79 -10.25 -19.73
N TYR A 578 -13.11 -11.36 -19.96
CA TYR A 578 -13.66 -12.51 -20.65
C TYR A 578 -14.60 -13.39 -19.80
N ASP A 579 -14.80 -13.07 -18.54
CA ASP A 579 -15.90 -13.60 -17.74
C ASP A 579 -17.24 -12.86 -17.98
N ASN A 580 -17.21 -11.70 -18.61
CA ASN A 580 -18.41 -10.89 -18.81
C ASN A 580 -19.41 -11.63 -19.74
N PRO A 581 -20.68 -11.75 -19.32
CA PRO A 581 -21.71 -12.42 -20.10
C PRO A 581 -21.94 -11.85 -21.50
N LEU A 582 -21.52 -10.62 -21.76
CA LEU A 582 -21.61 -10.00 -23.10
C LEU A 582 -20.84 -10.81 -24.16
N PHE A 583 -19.82 -11.55 -23.77
CA PHE A 583 -18.99 -12.36 -24.69
C PHE A 583 -19.59 -13.72 -25.08
N VAL A 584 -20.74 -14.08 -24.51
CA VAL A 584 -21.48 -15.28 -24.92
C VAL A 584 -21.96 -15.16 -26.38
N GLY A 585 -22.36 -13.95 -26.77
CA GLY A 585 -22.83 -13.62 -28.11
C GLY A 585 -21.87 -12.72 -28.88
N SER A 586 -22.24 -12.37 -30.09
CA SER A 586 -21.51 -11.36 -30.85
C SER A 586 -21.72 -9.99 -30.24
N LEU A 587 -20.60 -9.26 -30.08
CA LEU A 587 -20.60 -7.92 -29.52
C LEU A 587 -19.96 -6.96 -30.53
N THR A 588 -20.57 -5.80 -30.75
CA THR A 588 -20.00 -4.74 -31.60
C THR A 588 -19.86 -3.48 -30.78
N ILE A 589 -18.65 -2.95 -30.70
CA ILE A 589 -18.31 -1.73 -29.96
C ILE A 589 -17.95 -0.63 -30.96
N PRO A 590 -18.71 0.48 -31.05
CA PRO A 590 -18.27 1.69 -31.73
C PRO A 590 -17.16 2.35 -30.91
N PHE A 591 -15.91 2.04 -31.23
CA PHE A 591 -14.75 2.38 -30.41
C PHE A 591 -14.40 3.87 -30.49
N VAL A 592 -14.02 4.35 -31.66
CA VAL A 592 -13.53 5.73 -31.83
C VAL A 592 -14.06 6.35 -33.11
N THR A 593 -14.51 7.61 -33.00
CA THR A 593 -14.92 8.43 -34.16
C THR A 593 -13.83 9.46 -34.43
N LEU A 594 -13.39 9.51 -35.69
CA LEU A 594 -12.49 10.55 -36.17
C LEU A 594 -13.28 11.82 -36.51
N SER A 595 -12.88 12.97 -35.94
CA SER A 595 -13.57 14.23 -36.12
C SER A 595 -12.58 15.30 -36.62
N SER A 596 -12.95 15.99 -37.72
CA SER A 596 -12.19 17.11 -38.26
C SER A 596 -13.09 18.29 -38.49
N SER A 597 -12.66 19.50 -38.13
CA SER A 597 -13.36 20.75 -38.45
C SER A 597 -13.10 21.23 -39.89
N SER A 598 -12.12 20.65 -40.58
CA SER A 598 -11.79 20.97 -41.97
C SER A 598 -12.85 20.43 -42.94
N ALA A 599 -13.46 21.27 -43.75
CA ALA A 599 -14.73 21.03 -44.43
C ALA A 599 -14.71 20.02 -45.59
N SER A 600 -13.54 19.50 -46.04
CA SER A 600 -13.51 18.52 -47.13
C SER A 600 -12.22 17.69 -47.12
N ASN A 601 -12.18 16.49 -46.72
CA ASN A 601 -11.06 15.55 -46.63
C ASN A 601 -10.20 15.64 -45.37
N GLY A 602 -10.72 16.13 -44.27
CA GLY A 602 -10.00 16.23 -42.98
C GLY A 602 -9.70 14.91 -42.30
N VAL A 603 -10.19 13.80 -42.80
CA VAL A 603 -10.02 12.49 -42.15
C VAL A 603 -9.35 11.49 -43.12
N THR A 604 -8.17 10.99 -42.73
CA THR A 604 -7.49 9.90 -43.43
C THR A 604 -7.54 8.63 -42.55
N LYS A 605 -8.25 7.61 -43.01
CA LYS A 605 -8.43 6.35 -42.31
C LYS A 605 -7.86 5.19 -43.13
N ASN A 606 -6.91 4.48 -42.56
CA ASN A 606 -6.37 3.24 -43.10
C ASN A 606 -6.85 2.03 -42.30
N SER A 607 -6.72 0.84 -42.85
CA SER A 607 -7.03 -0.38 -42.13
C SER A 607 -6.20 -0.50 -40.87
N VAL A 608 -6.85 -1.01 -39.82
CA VAL A 608 -6.23 -1.21 -38.50
C VAL A 608 -6.21 -2.71 -38.20
N THR A 609 -5.05 -3.22 -37.82
CA THR A 609 -4.89 -4.63 -37.43
C THR A 609 -4.89 -4.75 -35.93
N ILE A 610 -5.74 -5.64 -35.38
CA ILE A 610 -5.74 -5.92 -33.94
C ILE A 610 -4.56 -6.85 -33.63
N ASN A 611 -3.71 -6.44 -32.71
CA ASN A 611 -2.66 -7.29 -32.17
C ASN A 611 -3.28 -8.37 -31.28
N ASP A 612 -2.78 -9.61 -31.41
CA ASP A 612 -3.24 -10.74 -30.59
C ASP A 612 -4.76 -11.00 -30.64
N ALA A 613 -5.39 -10.72 -31.80
CA ALA A 613 -6.85 -10.89 -31.99
C ALA A 613 -7.35 -12.29 -31.65
N ASP A 614 -6.51 -13.31 -31.84
CA ASP A 614 -6.79 -14.74 -31.60
C ASP A 614 -5.90 -15.33 -30.48
N ALA A 615 -5.34 -14.50 -29.62
CA ALA A 615 -4.48 -14.99 -28.54
C ALA A 615 -5.26 -15.91 -27.58
N ALA A 616 -4.62 -16.99 -27.17
CA ALA A 616 -5.21 -17.91 -26.21
C ALA A 616 -5.42 -17.23 -24.86
N HIS A 617 -6.61 -17.29 -24.35
CA HIS A 617 -7.01 -16.71 -23.05
C HIS A 617 -7.98 -17.63 -22.30
N TYR A 618 -8.24 -17.35 -21.03
CA TYR A 618 -9.30 -17.99 -20.26
C TYR A 618 -10.60 -17.19 -20.37
N GLY A 619 -11.70 -17.75 -19.94
CA GLY A 619 -13.02 -17.17 -20.09
C GLY A 619 -13.71 -17.55 -21.40
N TYR A 620 -14.64 -16.73 -21.85
CA TYR A 620 -15.35 -16.96 -23.11
C TYR A 620 -14.41 -16.88 -24.31
N GLN A 621 -14.49 -17.85 -25.21
CA GLN A 621 -13.61 -18.00 -26.36
C GLN A 621 -14.22 -17.35 -27.60
N GLY A 622 -13.39 -16.70 -28.41
CA GLY A 622 -13.78 -16.04 -29.64
C GLY A 622 -12.64 -15.25 -30.25
N SER A 623 -12.96 -14.39 -31.20
CA SER A 623 -11.99 -13.56 -31.90
C SER A 623 -12.49 -12.13 -32.11
N TRP A 624 -11.57 -11.17 -32.18
CA TRP A 624 -11.83 -9.78 -32.43
C TRP A 624 -11.49 -9.37 -33.86
N SER A 625 -12.29 -8.49 -34.44
CA SER A 625 -11.99 -7.81 -35.69
C SER A 625 -12.29 -6.32 -35.59
N ALA A 626 -11.58 -5.50 -36.36
CA ALA A 626 -11.80 -4.05 -36.43
C ALA A 626 -12.07 -3.62 -37.87
N ASP A 627 -13.08 -2.77 -38.06
CA ASP A 627 -13.42 -2.23 -39.37
C ASP A 627 -14.06 -0.83 -39.25
N TRP A 628 -13.86 -0.01 -40.26
CA TRP A 628 -14.46 1.34 -40.39
C TRP A 628 -15.92 1.28 -40.88
N THR A 629 -16.34 0.14 -41.39
CA THR A 629 -17.72 -0.08 -41.79
C THR A 629 -18.49 -0.77 -40.67
N LYS A 630 -19.66 -0.23 -40.35
CA LYS A 630 -20.53 -0.86 -39.38
C LYS A 630 -20.94 -2.27 -39.87
N PRO A 631 -20.69 -3.32 -39.07
CA PRO A 631 -21.16 -4.66 -39.42
C PRO A 631 -22.71 -4.63 -39.57
N PRO A 632 -23.29 -5.43 -40.46
CA PRO A 632 -24.74 -5.54 -40.54
C PRO A 632 -25.24 -6.10 -39.23
N LEU A 633 -25.83 -5.23 -38.39
CA LEU A 633 -26.55 -5.63 -37.20
C LEU A 633 -27.96 -6.06 -37.61
N ALA A 634 -28.49 -7.09 -36.92
CA ALA A 634 -29.94 -7.31 -36.96
C ALA A 634 -30.62 -5.98 -36.55
N PRO A 635 -31.71 -5.56 -37.23
CA PRO A 635 -32.43 -4.37 -36.83
C PRO A 635 -32.78 -4.43 -35.34
N ASP A 636 -32.67 -3.31 -34.62
CA ASP A 636 -33.14 -3.22 -33.25
C ASP A 636 -34.64 -3.56 -33.21
N ALA A 637 -35.20 -3.81 -32.01
CA ALA A 637 -36.60 -4.12 -31.83
C ALA A 637 -37.57 -3.02 -32.34
N LYS A 638 -37.05 -1.89 -32.84
CA LYS A 638 -37.78 -0.78 -33.47
C LYS A 638 -37.52 -0.65 -34.97
N GLY A 639 -36.73 -1.54 -35.57
CA GLY A 639 -36.43 -1.53 -37.02
C GLY A 639 -35.56 -0.36 -37.48
N MET A 640 -34.94 0.38 -36.59
CA MET A 640 -34.05 1.49 -36.95
C MET A 640 -32.60 1.02 -37.09
N VAL A 641 -32.07 1.20 -38.30
CA VAL A 641 -30.66 1.08 -38.58
C VAL A 641 -29.99 2.40 -38.13
N PRO A 642 -29.04 2.40 -37.18
CA PRO A 642 -28.35 3.63 -36.81
C PRO A 642 -27.61 4.23 -38.01
N PRO A 643 -27.47 5.57 -38.08
CA PRO A 643 -26.82 6.22 -39.22
C PRO A 643 -25.38 5.70 -39.40
N ASN A 644 -25.03 5.40 -40.63
CA ASN A 644 -23.72 4.90 -41.03
C ASN A 644 -22.72 6.06 -41.01
N THR A 645 -22.08 6.33 -39.87
CA THR A 645 -21.01 7.33 -39.78
C THR A 645 -19.72 6.66 -40.25
N ASN A 646 -19.32 6.96 -41.47
CA ASN A 646 -18.12 6.40 -42.14
C ASN A 646 -16.77 6.68 -41.44
N ASN A 647 -16.75 7.37 -40.30
CA ASN A 647 -15.55 7.79 -39.58
C ASN A 647 -15.39 7.11 -38.21
N THR A 648 -16.20 6.09 -37.92
CA THR A 648 -16.14 5.34 -36.68
C THR A 648 -15.48 3.99 -36.90
N LEU A 649 -14.48 3.66 -36.09
CA LEU A 649 -13.87 2.32 -36.01
C LEU A 649 -14.72 1.42 -35.11
N TYR A 650 -15.19 0.32 -35.66
CA TYR A 650 -15.99 -0.67 -34.94
C TYR A 650 -15.13 -1.89 -34.60
N LEU A 651 -15.16 -2.32 -33.35
CA LEU A 651 -14.63 -3.60 -32.91
C LEU A 651 -15.77 -4.61 -32.82
N THR A 652 -15.55 -5.79 -33.36
CA THR A 652 -16.54 -6.88 -33.33
C THR A 652 -15.91 -8.11 -32.70
N TRP A 653 -16.53 -8.57 -31.64
CA TRP A 653 -16.29 -9.88 -31.05
C TRP A 653 -17.19 -10.92 -31.71
N ARG A 654 -16.58 -12.03 -32.08
CA ARG A 654 -17.29 -13.21 -32.57
C ARG A 654 -16.96 -14.40 -31.68
N PRO A 655 -17.94 -14.99 -30.97
CA PRO A 655 -17.71 -16.16 -30.14
C PRO A 655 -17.31 -17.37 -30.99
N ALA A 656 -16.47 -18.25 -30.43
CA ALA A 656 -16.00 -19.45 -31.09
C ALA A 656 -17.11 -20.44 -31.41
N SER A 657 -18.20 -20.42 -30.65
CA SER A 657 -19.39 -21.22 -30.88
C SER A 657 -20.68 -20.42 -30.58
N ASN A 658 -21.80 -20.82 -31.15
CA ASN A 658 -23.10 -20.18 -30.95
C ASN A 658 -23.60 -20.23 -29.48
N TYR A 659 -22.97 -21.03 -28.62
CA TYR A 659 -23.34 -21.24 -27.22
C TYR A 659 -22.35 -20.63 -26.22
N GLY A 660 -21.33 -19.91 -26.69
CA GLY A 660 -20.30 -19.34 -25.84
C GLY A 660 -19.42 -20.39 -25.19
N GLU A 661 -18.40 -20.85 -25.90
CA GLU A 661 -17.39 -21.75 -25.34
C GLU A 661 -16.64 -21.02 -24.22
N TYR A 662 -16.53 -21.67 -23.05
CA TYR A 662 -15.87 -21.11 -21.88
C TYR A 662 -14.70 -21.99 -21.44
N ARG A 663 -13.52 -21.41 -21.28
CA ARG A 663 -12.30 -22.06 -20.79
C ARG A 663 -11.99 -21.58 -19.38
N LEU A 664 -12.14 -22.47 -18.41
CA LEU A 664 -11.85 -22.15 -17.00
C LEU A 664 -10.34 -22.02 -16.79
N ASP A 665 -9.93 -20.95 -16.11
CA ASP A 665 -8.57 -20.81 -15.59
C ASP A 665 -8.32 -21.86 -14.49
N PRO A 666 -7.29 -22.71 -14.63
CA PRO A 666 -6.95 -23.70 -13.61
C PRO A 666 -6.74 -23.13 -12.21
N GLN A 667 -6.23 -21.90 -12.11
CA GLN A 667 -6.05 -21.23 -10.81
C GLN A 667 -7.38 -20.99 -10.08
N ARG A 668 -8.49 -20.99 -10.81
CA ARG A 668 -9.83 -20.70 -10.28
C ARG A 668 -10.63 -21.95 -9.92
N LYS A 669 -10.08 -23.15 -10.03
CA LYS A 669 -10.80 -24.40 -9.70
C LYS A 669 -11.23 -24.44 -8.23
N GLY A 670 -10.37 -24.02 -7.29
CA GLY A 670 -10.72 -23.94 -5.87
C GLY A 670 -10.79 -25.30 -5.18
N GLU A 671 -9.93 -26.23 -5.52
CA GLU A 671 -9.91 -27.61 -5.02
C GLU A 671 -9.66 -27.74 -3.52
N LEU A 672 -9.17 -26.67 -2.84
CA LEU A 672 -9.04 -26.68 -1.38
C LEU A 672 -10.38 -26.81 -0.65
N VAL A 673 -11.48 -26.33 -1.23
CA VAL A 673 -12.80 -26.42 -0.62
C VAL A 673 -13.23 -27.88 -0.46
N PRO A 674 -13.32 -28.71 -1.51
CA PRO A 674 -13.60 -30.14 -1.34
C PRO A 674 -12.46 -30.88 -0.62
N ASN A 675 -11.20 -30.52 -0.81
CA ASN A 675 -10.07 -31.14 -0.11
C ASN A 675 -10.13 -30.94 1.41
N SER A 676 -10.80 -29.92 1.92
CA SER A 676 -11.01 -29.73 3.35
C SER A 676 -11.72 -30.92 4.02
N LEU A 677 -12.55 -31.65 3.27
CA LEU A 677 -13.19 -32.88 3.77
C LEU A 677 -12.20 -34.04 3.92
N TRP A 678 -11.20 -34.17 3.01
CA TRP A 678 -10.10 -35.10 3.19
C TRP A 678 -9.25 -34.75 4.42
N VAL A 679 -8.92 -33.50 4.60
CA VAL A 679 -8.14 -33.01 5.74
C VAL A 679 -8.91 -33.26 7.05
N ALA A 680 -10.21 -32.97 7.07
CA ALA A 680 -11.06 -33.23 8.22
C ALA A 680 -11.13 -34.71 8.57
N GLY A 681 -11.27 -35.59 7.58
CA GLY A 681 -11.25 -37.05 7.81
C GLY A 681 -9.90 -37.51 8.37
N SER A 682 -8.79 -36.97 7.91
CA SER A 682 -7.46 -37.25 8.47
C SER A 682 -7.30 -36.71 9.88
N ALA A 683 -7.82 -35.52 10.17
CA ALA A 683 -7.82 -34.95 11.52
C ALA A 683 -8.59 -35.79 12.52
N LEU A 684 -9.74 -36.33 12.12
CA LEU A 684 -10.49 -37.26 12.97
C LEU A 684 -9.70 -38.55 13.29
N ARG A 685 -8.91 -39.07 12.35
CA ARG A 685 -7.98 -40.18 12.62
C ARG A 685 -6.87 -39.78 13.59
N THR A 686 -6.41 -38.54 13.57
CA THR A 686 -5.44 -38.04 14.56
C THR A 686 -5.99 -38.14 15.98
N PHE A 687 -7.27 -37.82 16.16
CA PHE A 687 -7.92 -37.97 17.44
C PHE A 687 -8.05 -39.44 17.84
N THR A 688 -8.38 -40.33 16.90
CA THR A 688 -8.40 -41.79 17.16
C THR A 688 -7.03 -42.28 17.62
N ASN A 689 -5.96 -41.79 17.04
CA ASN A 689 -4.61 -42.14 17.48
C ASN A 689 -4.32 -41.71 18.93
N GLY A 690 -4.89 -40.61 19.38
CA GLY A 690 -4.84 -40.18 20.76
C GLY A 690 -5.58 -41.12 21.73
N LEU A 691 -6.55 -41.93 21.29
CA LEU A 691 -7.30 -42.87 22.11
C LEU A 691 -6.61 -44.24 22.30
N LYS A 692 -5.53 -44.52 21.59
CA LYS A 692 -4.85 -45.83 21.59
C LYS A 692 -4.41 -46.26 22.97
N GLU A 693 -4.01 -45.34 23.81
CA GLU A 693 -3.62 -45.64 25.18
C GLU A 693 -4.75 -46.30 25.96
N HIS A 694 -5.98 -45.86 25.75
CA HIS A 694 -7.14 -46.52 26.37
C HIS A 694 -7.36 -47.92 25.82
N TYR A 695 -7.20 -48.12 24.50
CA TYR A 695 -7.43 -49.45 23.89
C TYR A 695 -6.38 -50.47 24.28
N VAL A 696 -5.15 -50.10 24.61
CA VAL A 696 -4.08 -51.01 25.02
C VAL A 696 -3.93 -51.11 26.54
N SER A 697 -4.59 -50.26 27.30
CA SER A 697 -4.53 -50.25 28.78
C SER A 697 -5.32 -51.42 29.38
N ARG A 698 -4.77 -51.99 30.45
CA ARG A 698 -5.45 -53.03 31.29
C ARG A 698 -5.78 -52.48 32.68
N ASP A 699 -5.75 -51.22 32.89
CA ASP A 699 -6.09 -50.60 34.16
C ASP A 699 -7.58 -50.74 34.49
N VAL A 700 -7.90 -50.62 35.74
CA VAL A 700 -9.28 -50.63 36.26
C VAL A 700 -9.53 -49.30 36.96
N GLY A 701 -10.69 -48.72 36.72
CA GLY A 701 -11.09 -47.46 37.35
C GLY A 701 -11.31 -46.34 36.34
N PHE A 702 -11.41 -45.14 36.85
CA PHE A 702 -11.58 -43.93 36.01
C PHE A 702 -10.23 -43.42 35.56
N VAL A 703 -10.06 -43.24 34.24
CA VAL A 703 -8.82 -42.74 33.61
C VAL A 703 -9.14 -41.48 32.84
N ALA A 704 -8.45 -40.42 33.19
CA ALA A 704 -8.47 -39.16 32.43
C ALA A 704 -7.12 -38.91 31.78
N SER A 705 -7.11 -38.42 30.57
CA SER A 705 -5.88 -38.11 29.85
C SER A 705 -5.95 -36.84 29.07
N LEU A 706 -4.80 -36.24 28.89
CA LEU A 706 -4.59 -35.04 28.06
C LEU A 706 -3.48 -35.31 27.04
N HIS A 707 -3.77 -35.03 25.78
CA HIS A 707 -2.89 -35.30 24.67
C HIS A 707 -2.58 -34.04 23.89
N ALA A 708 -1.35 -33.87 23.47
CA ALA A 708 -0.96 -32.96 22.39
C ALA A 708 -0.99 -33.74 21.08
N LEU A 709 -1.58 -33.15 20.05
CA LEU A 709 -1.78 -33.77 18.75
C LEU A 709 -1.12 -32.95 17.65
N GLY A 710 -0.62 -33.63 16.62
CA GLY A 710 -0.14 -33.02 15.43
C GLY A 710 -0.37 -33.88 14.20
N ASP A 711 -0.66 -33.26 13.08
CA ASP A 711 -0.68 -33.94 11.79
C ASP A 711 0.06 -33.17 10.69
N TYR A 712 0.57 -33.92 9.74
CA TYR A 712 1.24 -33.43 8.58
C TYR A 712 0.83 -34.30 7.39
N ILE A 713 0.12 -33.69 6.44
CA ILE A 713 -0.42 -34.39 5.28
C ILE A 713 0.16 -33.75 4.03
N LEU A 714 0.87 -34.53 3.23
CA LEU A 714 1.41 -34.13 1.95
C LEU A 714 0.72 -34.93 0.86
N ASN A 715 -0.04 -34.26 0.01
CA ASN A 715 -0.67 -34.82 -1.15
C ASN A 715 -0.09 -34.17 -2.41
N TYR A 716 0.48 -34.99 -3.30
CA TYR A 716 1.09 -34.52 -4.52
C TYR A 716 0.03 -34.29 -5.60
N THR A 717 0.27 -33.27 -6.41
CA THR A 717 -0.53 -32.96 -7.61
C THR A 717 -0.56 -34.15 -8.58
N GLN A 718 -1.72 -34.45 -9.11
CA GLN A 718 -1.94 -35.55 -10.05
C GLN A 718 -3.05 -35.20 -11.04
N ASP A 719 -2.82 -35.52 -12.34
CA ASP A 719 -3.83 -35.45 -13.41
C ASP A 719 -4.58 -34.10 -13.45
N ASP A 720 -3.86 -32.99 -13.48
CA ASP A 720 -4.37 -31.59 -13.47
C ASP A 720 -5.18 -31.24 -12.21
N ARG A 721 -5.17 -32.07 -11.18
CA ARG A 721 -5.73 -31.74 -9.88
C ARG A 721 -4.65 -31.32 -8.91
N ASP A 722 -4.91 -30.22 -8.24
CA ASP A 722 -3.95 -29.67 -7.30
C ASP A 722 -3.81 -30.54 -6.08
N GLY A 723 -2.56 -30.76 -5.66
CA GLY A 723 -2.23 -31.34 -4.36
C GLY A 723 -2.33 -30.31 -3.26
N PHE A 724 -2.17 -30.79 -2.03
CA PHE A 724 -2.15 -29.91 -0.87
C PHE A 724 -1.14 -30.34 0.19
N LEU A 725 -0.75 -29.39 1.01
CA LEU A 725 0.01 -29.59 2.21
C LEU A 725 -0.79 -29.09 3.40
N ALA A 726 -1.17 -29.99 4.32
CA ALA A 726 -1.88 -29.65 5.54
C ALA A 726 -0.98 -29.87 6.76
N ARG A 727 -1.06 -28.94 7.71
CA ARG A 727 -0.35 -28.99 8.99
C ARG A 727 -1.29 -28.53 10.08
N TYR A 728 -1.56 -29.38 11.02
CA TYR A 728 -2.45 -29.12 12.13
C TYR A 728 -1.80 -29.53 13.45
N GLY A 729 -2.14 -28.85 14.52
CA GLY A 729 -1.71 -29.16 15.86
C GLY A 729 -2.79 -28.74 16.85
N GLY A 730 -2.85 -29.42 17.96
CA GLY A 730 -3.86 -29.15 18.98
C GLY A 730 -3.80 -30.10 20.18
N PHE A 731 -4.93 -30.28 20.78
CA PHE A 731 -5.05 -31.10 22.00
C PHE A 731 -6.33 -31.95 22.00
N GLN A 732 -6.30 -32.99 22.82
CA GLN A 732 -7.44 -33.84 23.11
C GLN A 732 -7.46 -34.16 24.61
N ALA A 733 -8.60 -34.03 25.21
CA ALA A 733 -8.88 -34.52 26.57
C ALA A 733 -9.82 -35.73 26.52
N THR A 734 -9.52 -36.75 27.28
CA THR A 734 -10.32 -37.96 27.35
C THR A 734 -10.68 -38.29 28.78
N ALA A 735 -11.84 -38.94 28.94
CA ALA A 735 -12.29 -39.52 30.21
C ALA A 735 -12.93 -40.86 29.94
N ALA A 736 -12.47 -41.91 30.60
CA ALA A 736 -12.96 -43.26 30.39
C ALA A 736 -13.08 -44.04 31.70
N SER A 737 -14.08 -44.88 31.78
CA SER A 737 -14.22 -45.87 32.82
C SER A 737 -13.73 -47.21 32.31
N HIS A 738 -12.78 -47.81 33.03
CA HIS A 738 -12.21 -49.12 32.76
C HIS A 738 -12.75 -50.10 33.79
N TYR A 739 -13.43 -51.12 33.31
CA TYR A 739 -14.12 -52.12 34.16
C TYR A 739 -13.22 -53.34 34.39
N GLU A 740 -13.48 -54.08 35.46
CA GLU A 740 -12.70 -55.27 35.82
C GLU A 740 -12.74 -56.39 34.76
N ASN A 741 -13.81 -56.46 33.99
CA ASN A 741 -13.91 -57.37 32.84
C ASN A 741 -13.13 -56.96 31.61
N GLY A 742 -12.34 -55.92 31.71
CA GLY A 742 -11.57 -55.37 30.60
C GLY A 742 -12.35 -54.46 29.64
N SER A 743 -13.65 -54.29 29.85
CA SER A 743 -14.46 -53.38 29.05
C SER A 743 -14.12 -51.93 29.36
N ILE A 744 -14.23 -51.07 28.38
CA ILE A 744 -13.99 -49.63 28.52
C ILE A 744 -15.12 -48.87 27.83
N PHE A 745 -15.54 -47.79 28.47
CA PHE A 745 -16.40 -46.80 27.85
C PHE A 745 -15.84 -45.40 28.16
N GLY A 746 -15.68 -44.58 27.15
CA GLY A 746 -15.12 -43.28 27.32
C GLY A 746 -15.66 -42.23 26.34
N VAL A 747 -15.36 -41.01 26.68
CA VAL A 747 -15.65 -39.83 25.85
C VAL A 747 -14.38 -39.03 25.65
N ALA A 748 -14.28 -38.34 24.51
CA ALA A 748 -13.16 -37.49 24.21
C ALA A 748 -13.63 -36.16 23.56
N PHE A 749 -12.95 -35.11 23.92
CA PHE A 749 -13.11 -33.80 23.33
C PHE A 749 -11.74 -33.29 22.87
N GLY A 750 -11.69 -32.62 21.74
CA GLY A 750 -10.43 -32.03 21.27
C GLY A 750 -10.60 -30.94 20.25
N GLN A 751 -9.50 -30.23 20.03
CA GLN A 751 -9.40 -29.19 19.02
C GLN A 751 -8.08 -29.28 18.27
N LEU A 752 -8.14 -29.04 16.97
CA LEU A 752 -6.99 -28.88 16.08
C LEU A 752 -7.07 -27.55 15.36
N TYR A 753 -5.94 -26.90 15.27
CA TYR A 753 -5.74 -25.64 14.53
C TYR A 753 -4.64 -25.84 13.50
N GLY A 754 -4.84 -25.32 12.31
CA GLY A 754 -3.82 -25.49 11.30
C GLY A 754 -4.09 -24.78 9.99
N GLN A 755 -3.30 -25.14 9.02
CA GLN A 755 -3.34 -24.54 7.70
C GLN A 755 -3.19 -25.62 6.62
N THR A 756 -3.98 -25.47 5.56
CA THR A 756 -3.84 -26.22 4.32
C THR A 756 -3.43 -25.27 3.19
N LYS A 757 -2.39 -25.64 2.45
CA LYS A 757 -1.89 -24.87 1.31
C LYS A 757 -2.05 -25.69 0.04
N SER A 758 -2.48 -25.01 -1.03
CA SER A 758 -2.37 -25.51 -2.40
C SER A 758 -0.89 -25.73 -2.77
N ARG A 759 -0.62 -26.73 -3.59
CA ARG A 759 0.74 -26.99 -4.07
C ARG A 759 1.11 -26.26 -5.35
N MET A 760 0.13 -26.03 -6.21
CA MET A 760 0.33 -25.37 -7.50
C MET A 760 -0.06 -23.90 -7.47
N TYR A 761 -1.03 -23.53 -6.64
CA TYR A 761 -1.66 -22.21 -6.67
C TYR A 761 -1.48 -21.47 -5.35
N TYR A 762 -1.65 -20.18 -5.37
CA TYR A 762 -1.50 -19.31 -4.20
C TYR A 762 -2.75 -19.28 -3.32
N SER A 763 -3.28 -20.47 -3.00
CA SER A 763 -4.43 -20.62 -2.11
C SER A 763 -4.02 -21.25 -0.80
N LYS A 764 -4.52 -20.72 0.29
CA LYS A 764 -4.34 -21.26 1.63
C LYS A 764 -5.62 -21.18 2.44
N ASP A 765 -5.88 -22.23 3.21
CA ASP A 765 -7.01 -22.34 4.12
C ASP A 765 -6.52 -22.46 5.56
N ALA A 766 -7.00 -21.61 6.44
CA ALA A 766 -6.79 -21.71 7.87
C ALA A 766 -7.99 -22.43 8.50
N GLY A 767 -7.73 -23.63 9.04
CA GLY A 767 -8.75 -24.50 9.61
C GLY A 767 -8.71 -24.56 11.14
N ASN A 768 -9.88 -24.63 11.73
CA ASN A 768 -10.07 -24.93 13.15
C ASN A 768 -11.12 -26.03 13.27
N MET A 769 -10.77 -27.14 13.91
CA MET A 769 -11.64 -28.28 14.07
C MET A 769 -11.87 -28.61 15.55
N THR A 770 -13.13 -28.70 15.94
CA THR A 770 -13.57 -29.19 17.26
C THR A 770 -14.17 -30.57 17.08
N MET A 771 -13.79 -31.50 17.93
CA MET A 771 -14.27 -32.87 17.87
C MET A 771 -14.82 -33.34 19.20
N LEU A 772 -15.85 -34.13 19.12
CA LEU A 772 -16.42 -34.91 20.23
C LEU A 772 -16.50 -36.38 19.81
N SER A 773 -16.05 -37.31 20.65
CA SER A 773 -16.16 -38.72 20.37
C SER A 773 -16.58 -39.55 21.58
N CYS A 774 -17.19 -40.69 21.28
CA CYS A 774 -17.46 -41.79 22.23
C CYS A 774 -16.70 -43.02 21.76
N PHE A 775 -16.09 -43.73 22.64
CA PHE A 775 -15.32 -44.95 22.34
C PHE A 775 -15.45 -46.03 23.37
N GLY A 776 -15.16 -47.24 22.97
CA GLY A 776 -15.25 -48.38 23.88
C GLY A 776 -14.46 -49.58 23.42
N ARG A 777 -14.25 -50.49 24.33
CA ARG A 777 -13.61 -51.81 24.17
C ARG A 777 -14.35 -52.88 24.97
N SER A 778 -14.41 -54.08 24.41
CA SER A 778 -14.92 -55.25 25.08
C SER A 778 -14.06 -56.46 24.77
N TYR A 779 -13.96 -57.39 25.71
CA TYR A 779 -13.29 -58.66 25.52
C TYR A 779 -14.34 -59.79 25.32
N VAL A 780 -14.10 -60.60 24.32
CA VAL A 780 -14.93 -61.75 24.00
C VAL A 780 -14.01 -62.96 23.87
N ASP A 781 -14.33 -64.02 24.61
CA ASP A 781 -13.65 -65.34 24.51
C ASP A 781 -14.22 -66.10 23.32
N ILE A 782 -13.36 -66.41 22.33
CA ILE A 782 -13.68 -67.21 21.19
C ILE A 782 -12.83 -68.51 21.29
N LYS A 783 -13.45 -69.64 21.67
CA LYS A 783 -12.77 -70.94 21.76
C LYS A 783 -11.52 -70.95 22.65
N GLY A 784 -11.54 -70.23 23.77
CA GLY A 784 -10.44 -70.17 24.69
C GLY A 784 -9.32 -69.18 24.31
N THR A 785 -9.56 -68.42 23.31
CA THR A 785 -8.63 -67.29 22.88
C THR A 785 -9.34 -65.99 23.03
N GLU A 786 -8.67 -65.05 23.70
CA GLU A 786 -9.17 -63.71 23.94
C GLU A 786 -9.22 -62.91 22.63
N THR A 787 -10.39 -62.38 22.30
CA THR A 787 -10.60 -61.48 21.18
C THR A 787 -11.05 -60.14 21.72
N VAL A 788 -10.38 -59.09 21.31
CA VAL A 788 -10.70 -57.72 21.72
C VAL A 788 -11.52 -57.07 20.64
N MET A 789 -12.70 -56.57 21.01
CA MET A 789 -13.51 -55.74 20.13
C MET A 789 -13.46 -54.31 20.60
N TYR A 790 -13.27 -53.38 19.69
CA TYR A 790 -13.21 -51.95 19.98
C TYR A 790 -13.94 -51.13 18.92
N TRP A 791 -14.45 -49.99 19.36
CA TRP A 791 -15.24 -49.13 18.52
C TRP A 791 -15.06 -47.65 18.90
N GLU A 792 -15.33 -46.78 17.96
CA GLU A 792 -15.40 -45.34 18.16
C GLU A 792 -16.45 -44.73 17.24
N THR A 793 -17.10 -43.70 17.72
CA THR A 793 -17.92 -42.81 16.92
C THR A 793 -17.56 -41.36 17.26
N ALA A 794 -17.27 -40.58 16.29
CA ALA A 794 -16.81 -39.22 16.45
C ALA A 794 -17.55 -38.27 15.50
N TYR A 795 -17.80 -37.08 16.00
CA TYR A 795 -18.32 -35.96 15.25
C TYR A 795 -17.31 -34.79 15.33
N GLY A 796 -17.02 -34.22 14.21
CA GLY A 796 -16.13 -33.06 14.09
C GLY A 796 -16.80 -31.89 13.37
N TYR A 797 -16.71 -30.74 13.97
CA TYR A 797 -17.12 -29.47 13.35
C TYR A 797 -15.87 -28.65 13.02
N SER A 798 -15.68 -28.30 11.76
CA SER A 798 -14.53 -27.52 11.35
C SER A 798 -14.95 -26.22 10.67
N VAL A 799 -14.23 -25.14 10.99
CA VAL A 799 -14.38 -23.81 10.37
C VAL A 799 -13.15 -23.54 9.53
N HIS A 800 -13.37 -23.11 8.32
CA HIS A 800 -12.35 -22.87 7.33
C HIS A 800 -12.38 -21.43 6.86
N ARG A 801 -11.19 -20.86 6.60
CA ARG A 801 -11.00 -19.51 6.05
C ARG A 801 -9.97 -19.57 4.93
N MET A 802 -10.46 -19.55 3.70
CA MET A 802 -9.59 -19.58 2.53
C MET A 802 -9.25 -18.17 2.06
N HIS A 803 -7.99 -18.00 1.74
CA HIS A 803 -7.46 -16.83 1.04
C HIS A 803 -6.81 -17.32 -0.25
N THR A 804 -7.29 -16.80 -1.38
CA THR A 804 -6.76 -17.11 -2.70
C THR A 804 -6.13 -15.85 -3.30
N GLN A 805 -4.97 -16.03 -3.90
CA GLN A 805 -4.27 -15.00 -4.66
C GLN A 805 -4.20 -15.45 -6.11
N TYR A 806 -4.59 -14.57 -7.01
CA TYR A 806 -4.45 -14.79 -8.46
C TYR A 806 -3.37 -13.87 -8.98
N PHE A 807 -2.34 -14.44 -9.58
CA PHE A 807 -1.32 -13.62 -10.19
C PHE A 807 -1.83 -13.08 -11.53
N ASN A 808 -1.80 -11.76 -11.65
CA ASN A 808 -2.19 -11.07 -12.87
C ASN A 808 -0.92 -10.72 -13.65
N ASP A 809 -0.69 -11.40 -14.76
CA ASP A 809 0.50 -11.22 -15.59
C ASP A 809 0.63 -9.82 -16.19
N LYS A 810 -0.49 -9.13 -16.41
CA LYS A 810 -0.49 -7.79 -17.00
C LYS A 810 -0.10 -6.70 -16.01
N THR A 811 -0.63 -6.78 -14.80
CA THR A 811 -0.33 -5.80 -13.74
C THR A 811 0.86 -6.21 -12.88
N GLN A 812 1.34 -7.48 -12.99
CA GLN A 812 2.37 -8.09 -12.14
C GLN A 812 2.02 -7.99 -10.64
N LYS A 813 0.74 -7.99 -10.33
CA LYS A 813 0.18 -7.91 -8.98
C LYS A 813 -0.70 -9.12 -8.70
N PHE A 814 -0.96 -9.36 -7.42
CA PHE A 814 -1.90 -10.38 -6.99
C PHE A 814 -3.27 -9.78 -6.72
N ASP A 815 -4.29 -10.34 -7.36
CA ASP A 815 -5.68 -10.16 -6.98
C ASP A 815 -6.02 -11.11 -5.84
N HIS A 816 -6.89 -10.68 -4.94
CA HIS A 816 -7.20 -11.40 -3.71
C HIS A 816 -8.68 -11.72 -3.59
N SER A 817 -8.99 -12.95 -3.17
CA SER A 817 -10.32 -13.34 -2.73
C SER A 817 -10.28 -14.08 -1.40
N LYS A 818 -11.38 -13.98 -0.64
CA LYS A 818 -11.52 -14.63 0.67
C LYS A 818 -12.91 -15.23 0.80
N CYS A 819 -12.98 -16.40 1.41
CA CYS A 819 -14.24 -16.98 1.85
C CYS A 819 -14.07 -17.77 3.16
N HIS A 820 -15.20 -18.10 3.76
CA HIS A 820 -15.24 -18.95 4.95
C HIS A 820 -16.42 -19.92 4.84
N TRP A 821 -16.21 -21.15 5.32
CA TRP A 821 -17.23 -22.19 5.37
C TRP A 821 -17.01 -23.06 6.59
N HIS A 822 -17.93 -23.97 6.81
CA HIS A 822 -17.80 -24.98 7.85
C HIS A 822 -18.10 -26.36 7.28
N ASN A 823 -17.45 -27.36 7.86
CA ASN A 823 -17.71 -28.76 7.58
C ASN A 823 -18.30 -29.45 8.82
N ASN A 824 -19.24 -30.35 8.58
CA ASN A 824 -19.72 -31.32 9.54
C ASN A 824 -19.15 -32.66 9.13
N ASN A 825 -18.33 -33.25 9.99
CA ASN A 825 -17.59 -34.45 9.68
C ASN A 825 -17.94 -35.54 10.68
N TYR A 826 -17.91 -36.79 10.24
CA TYR A 826 -18.07 -37.94 11.07
C TYR A 826 -16.96 -38.95 10.84
N TYR A 827 -16.63 -39.69 11.86
CA TYR A 827 -15.76 -40.85 11.82
C TYR A 827 -16.30 -41.93 12.74
N ALA A 828 -16.32 -43.15 12.26
CA ALA A 828 -16.70 -44.26 13.05
C ALA A 828 -15.88 -45.48 12.64
N PHE A 829 -15.53 -46.31 13.57
CA PHE A 829 -14.99 -47.63 13.29
C PHE A 829 -15.44 -48.66 14.29
N VAL A 830 -15.43 -49.92 13.84
CA VAL A 830 -15.52 -51.09 14.66
C VAL A 830 -14.40 -52.05 14.26
N GLY A 831 -13.70 -52.61 15.22
CA GLY A 831 -12.57 -53.48 14.96
C GLY A 831 -12.51 -54.65 15.92
N ALA A 832 -11.79 -55.69 15.51
CA ALA A 832 -11.49 -56.86 16.35
C ALA A 832 -10.01 -57.21 16.22
N GLU A 833 -9.41 -57.55 17.33
CA GLU A 833 -8.04 -58.08 17.40
C GLU A 833 -8.10 -59.49 18.03
N HIS A 834 -7.40 -60.42 17.38
CA HIS A 834 -7.31 -61.79 17.85
C HIS A 834 -5.86 -62.19 18.09
N ASN A 835 -5.53 -62.69 19.25
CA ASN A 835 -4.18 -63.08 19.62
C ASN A 835 -3.81 -64.41 18.96
N PHE A 836 -2.70 -64.45 18.22
CA PHE A 836 -2.22 -65.68 17.56
C PHE A 836 -0.98 -66.28 18.22
N LEU A 837 -0.18 -65.45 18.91
CA LEU A 837 1.07 -65.88 19.48
C LEU A 837 1.45 -65.04 20.70
N GLU A 838 1.74 -65.76 21.80
CA GLU A 838 2.34 -65.17 22.99
C GLU A 838 3.68 -65.84 23.27
N TYR A 839 4.69 -65.03 23.56
CA TYR A 839 6.02 -65.52 23.87
C TYR A 839 6.67 -64.67 24.98
N CYS A 840 7.12 -65.31 26.06
CA CYS A 840 7.77 -64.64 27.17
C CYS A 840 9.23 -65.08 27.26
N ILE A 841 10.14 -64.13 27.40
CA ILE A 841 11.56 -64.37 27.67
C ILE A 841 11.87 -63.89 29.09
N PRO A 842 11.84 -64.77 30.06
CA PRO A 842 12.24 -64.43 31.43
C PRO A 842 13.77 -64.35 31.53
N THR A 843 14.28 -63.29 32.17
CA THR A 843 15.70 -63.13 32.53
C THR A 843 15.80 -62.76 34.02
N ARG A 844 16.99 -62.91 34.63
CA ARG A 844 17.22 -62.51 36.04
C ARG A 844 17.06 -60.99 36.28
N GLN A 845 17.18 -60.18 35.27
CA GLN A 845 17.14 -58.68 35.37
C GLN A 845 15.96 -58.03 34.71
N PHE A 846 15.32 -58.68 33.71
CA PHE A 846 14.17 -58.17 33.02
C PHE A 846 13.32 -59.33 32.44
N ALA A 847 12.06 -59.09 32.29
CA ALA A 847 11.13 -59.94 31.52
C ALA A 847 10.63 -59.16 30.31
N ARG A 848 10.53 -59.81 29.15
CA ARG A 848 9.93 -59.29 27.94
C ARG A 848 8.82 -60.23 27.50
N ASP A 849 7.63 -59.69 27.42
CA ASP A 849 6.48 -60.41 26.88
C ASP A 849 6.24 -59.93 25.48
N TYR A 850 6.10 -60.83 24.52
CA TYR A 850 5.80 -60.54 23.14
C TYR A 850 4.44 -61.12 22.79
N GLU A 851 3.58 -60.32 22.22
CA GLU A 851 2.28 -60.73 21.68
C GLU A 851 2.20 -60.38 20.24
N LEU A 852 1.70 -61.26 19.39
CA LEU A 852 1.40 -61.02 17.99
C LEU A 852 -0.09 -61.26 17.75
N THR A 853 -0.79 -60.22 17.39
CA THR A 853 -2.22 -60.18 17.13
C THR A 853 -2.51 -59.83 15.67
N GLY A 854 -3.49 -60.47 15.09
CA GLY A 854 -4.10 -60.05 13.83
C GLY A 854 -5.29 -59.17 14.13
N PHE A 855 -5.51 -58.17 13.30
CA PHE A 855 -6.66 -57.31 13.43
C PHE A 855 -7.37 -57.09 12.10
N MET A 856 -8.64 -56.77 12.20
CA MET A 856 -9.49 -56.33 11.12
C MET A 856 -10.40 -55.22 11.67
N ARG A 857 -10.52 -54.14 10.87
CA ARG A 857 -11.41 -53.01 11.19
C ARG A 857 -12.34 -52.71 10.03
N PHE A 858 -13.48 -52.18 10.35
CA PHE A 858 -14.34 -51.52 9.40
C PHE A 858 -14.41 -50.05 9.78
N GLU A 859 -14.00 -49.15 8.90
CA GLU A 859 -13.93 -47.71 9.14
C GLU A 859 -14.82 -46.94 8.16
N MET A 860 -15.51 -45.93 8.68
CA MET A 860 -16.28 -44.95 7.89
C MET A 860 -15.81 -43.56 8.27
N ALA A 861 -15.55 -42.75 7.26
CA ALA A 861 -15.23 -41.33 7.43
C ALA A 861 -15.92 -40.52 6.35
N GLY A 862 -16.38 -39.33 6.69
CA GLY A 862 -16.97 -38.46 5.70
C GLY A 862 -17.49 -37.19 6.29
N GLY A 863 -18.12 -36.37 5.44
CA GLY A 863 -18.67 -35.13 5.88
C GLY A 863 -19.31 -34.33 4.74
N TRP A 864 -19.85 -33.22 5.15
CA TRP A 864 -20.49 -32.23 4.27
C TRP A 864 -19.93 -30.84 4.56
N SER A 865 -19.66 -30.10 3.51
CA SER A 865 -19.28 -28.69 3.58
C SER A 865 -20.52 -27.79 3.36
N SER A 866 -20.58 -26.69 4.09
CA SER A 866 -21.56 -25.63 3.80
C SER A 866 -21.23 -24.93 2.49
N SER A 867 -22.23 -24.30 1.90
CA SER A 867 -21.99 -23.38 0.79
C SER A 867 -21.24 -22.12 1.27
N THR A 868 -20.46 -21.53 0.36
CA THR A 868 -19.72 -20.31 0.65
C THR A 868 -19.60 -19.43 -0.59
N ARG A 869 -19.50 -18.11 -0.35
CA ARG A 869 -19.30 -17.10 -1.39
C ARG A 869 -18.02 -16.33 -1.08
N GLU A 870 -17.19 -16.16 -2.08
CA GLU A 870 -15.99 -15.33 -1.98
C GLU A 870 -16.33 -13.84 -2.02
N THR A 871 -15.46 -13.06 -1.40
CA THR A 871 -15.40 -11.60 -1.47
C THR A 871 -14.03 -11.19 -2.00
N GLY A 872 -13.95 -10.09 -2.75
CA GLY A 872 -12.72 -9.61 -3.39
C GLY A 872 -12.81 -9.68 -4.91
N SER A 873 -11.69 -9.95 -5.57
CA SER A 873 -11.58 -10.06 -7.02
C SER A 873 -11.83 -11.50 -7.50
N LEU A 874 -12.34 -11.66 -8.73
CA LEU A 874 -12.54 -12.97 -9.37
C LEU A 874 -13.36 -13.95 -8.51
N THR A 875 -14.44 -13.46 -7.92
CA THR A 875 -15.21 -14.16 -6.90
C THR A 875 -15.97 -15.38 -7.41
N ARG A 876 -15.99 -16.43 -6.58
CA ARG A 876 -16.67 -17.71 -6.83
C ARG A 876 -17.70 -17.98 -5.74
N TYR A 877 -18.68 -18.76 -6.08
CA TYR A 877 -19.60 -19.40 -5.14
C TYR A 877 -19.36 -20.90 -5.17
N PHE A 878 -19.20 -21.50 -4.01
CA PHE A 878 -19.09 -22.93 -3.84
C PHE A 878 -20.38 -23.45 -3.20
N ALA A 879 -21.05 -24.36 -3.88
CA ALA A 879 -22.22 -25.02 -3.36
C ALA A 879 -21.84 -26.03 -2.24
N ARG A 880 -22.81 -26.53 -1.52
CA ARG A 880 -22.61 -27.61 -0.55
C ARG A 880 -21.89 -28.77 -1.20
N GLY A 881 -20.87 -29.29 -0.52
CA GLY A 881 -20.10 -30.43 -0.93
C GLY A 881 -20.25 -31.61 0.02
N SER A 882 -19.83 -32.77 -0.44
CA SER A 882 -19.77 -33.97 0.39
C SER A 882 -18.62 -34.88 -0.04
N GLY A 883 -18.16 -35.68 0.91
CA GLY A 883 -17.16 -36.70 0.64
C GLY A 883 -17.28 -37.81 1.71
N HIS A 884 -17.21 -39.05 1.26
CA HIS A 884 -17.40 -40.22 2.15
C HIS A 884 -16.42 -41.31 1.75
N ASN A 885 -15.94 -42.05 2.75
CA ASN A 885 -15.03 -43.16 2.54
C ASN A 885 -15.33 -44.32 3.51
N MET A 886 -15.31 -45.51 2.99
CA MET A 886 -15.34 -46.76 3.80
C MET A 886 -14.09 -47.56 3.50
N SER A 887 -13.41 -48.03 4.51
CA SER A 887 -12.19 -48.82 4.41
C SER A 887 -12.23 -50.04 5.34
N LEU A 888 -11.44 -51.01 4.93
CA LEU A 888 -11.31 -52.28 5.64
C LEU A 888 -9.83 -52.53 6.01
N PRO A 889 -9.26 -51.79 6.98
CA PRO A 889 -7.90 -52.05 7.46
C PRO A 889 -7.74 -53.48 8.02
N ILE A 890 -6.70 -54.15 7.53
CA ILE A 890 -6.29 -55.47 8.01
C ILE A 890 -4.78 -55.45 8.26
N GLY A 891 -4.34 -56.16 9.29
CA GLY A 891 -2.90 -56.15 9.56
C GLY A 891 -2.55 -56.95 10.81
N ILE A 892 -1.35 -56.69 11.28
CA ILE A 892 -0.77 -57.30 12.45
C ILE A 892 -0.33 -56.25 13.47
N VAL A 893 -0.51 -56.57 14.73
CA VAL A 893 -0.05 -55.81 15.88
C VAL A 893 0.94 -56.64 16.69
N ALA A 894 2.12 -56.14 16.88
CA ALA A 894 3.12 -56.71 17.76
C ALA A 894 3.22 -55.87 19.03
N HIS A 895 3.02 -56.49 20.16
CA HIS A 895 3.23 -55.90 21.48
C HIS A 895 4.51 -56.42 22.10
N ALA A 896 5.30 -55.53 22.69
CA ALA A 896 6.45 -55.87 23.48
C ALA A 896 6.40 -55.12 24.82
N VAL A 897 6.22 -55.86 25.89
CA VAL A 897 6.19 -55.33 27.27
C VAL A 897 7.53 -55.65 27.95
N SER A 898 8.22 -54.61 28.40
CA SER A 898 9.48 -54.73 29.13
C SER A 898 9.27 -54.41 30.60
N HIS A 899 9.62 -55.37 31.46
CA HIS A 899 9.67 -55.18 32.90
C HIS A 899 11.13 -55.19 33.35
N VAL A 900 11.71 -54.05 33.58
CA VAL A 900 13.09 -53.89 34.05
C VAL A 900 13.05 -53.66 35.55
N ARG A 901 13.85 -54.45 36.30
CA ARG A 901 13.95 -54.36 37.77
C ARG A 901 14.41 -52.95 38.16
N ARG A 902 13.60 -52.21 38.92
CA ARG A 902 13.80 -50.81 39.32
C ARG A 902 13.53 -49.74 38.26
N SER A 903 12.99 -50.06 37.09
CA SER A 903 12.54 -49.09 36.10
C SER A 903 11.04 -49.24 35.89
N PRO A 904 10.33 -48.13 35.51
CA PRO A 904 8.93 -48.26 35.15
C PRO A 904 8.79 -49.19 33.93
N PRO A 905 7.77 -50.07 33.92
CA PRO A 905 7.52 -50.93 32.77
C PRO A 905 7.19 -50.07 31.54
N SER A 906 7.67 -50.48 30.38
CA SER A 906 7.35 -49.84 29.10
C SER A 906 6.64 -50.82 28.19
N LYS A 907 5.66 -50.36 27.44
CA LYS A 907 4.94 -51.12 26.42
C LYS A 907 5.09 -50.51 25.08
N LEU A 908 5.79 -51.19 24.16
CA LEU A 908 5.92 -50.82 22.77
C LEU A 908 4.89 -51.63 21.94
N THR A 909 4.09 -50.93 21.17
CA THR A 909 3.16 -51.50 20.21
C THR A 909 3.51 -51.08 18.80
N LEU A 910 3.69 -52.03 17.92
CA LEU A 910 3.94 -51.84 16.51
C LEU A 910 2.75 -52.39 15.74
N ASN A 911 2.05 -51.54 15.02
CA ASN A 911 0.89 -51.92 14.20
C ASN A 911 1.24 -51.59 12.73
N MET A 912 1.10 -52.59 11.87
CA MET A 912 1.33 -52.43 10.45
C MET A 912 0.22 -53.17 9.68
N GLY A 913 -0.20 -52.54 8.60
CA GLY A 913 -1.25 -53.12 7.82
C GLY A 913 -1.54 -52.44 6.50
N TYR A 914 -2.56 -53.02 5.87
CA TYR A 914 -3.06 -52.59 4.60
C TYR A 914 -4.50 -52.09 4.76
N ARG A 915 -4.79 -50.90 4.22
CA ARG A 915 -6.09 -50.23 4.30
C ARG A 915 -6.66 -50.03 2.90
N PRO A 916 -7.45 -50.96 2.38
CA PRO A 916 -8.20 -50.77 1.14
C PRO A 916 -9.44 -49.92 1.38
N ASP A 917 -9.70 -48.96 0.53
CA ASP A 917 -10.98 -48.26 0.50
C ASP A 917 -11.97 -49.09 -0.34
N ILE A 918 -12.95 -49.68 0.31
CA ILE A 918 -13.94 -50.55 -0.32
C ILE A 918 -15.07 -49.78 -1.00
N TRP A 919 -15.38 -48.60 -0.49
CA TRP A 919 -16.34 -47.69 -1.06
C TRP A 919 -15.90 -46.24 -0.83
N ARG A 920 -16.13 -45.40 -1.85
CA ARG A 920 -15.70 -44.00 -1.78
C ARG A 920 -16.56 -43.08 -2.61
N VAL A 921 -16.95 -41.95 -2.06
CA VAL A 921 -17.38 -40.75 -2.74
C VAL A 921 -16.28 -39.71 -2.58
N THR A 922 -15.51 -39.44 -3.63
CA THR A 922 -14.48 -38.40 -3.61
C THR A 922 -15.11 -37.08 -3.24
N PRO A 923 -14.52 -36.29 -2.33
CA PRO A 923 -15.02 -34.97 -2.00
C PRO A 923 -15.26 -34.12 -3.24
N HIS A 924 -16.43 -33.54 -3.36
CA HIS A 924 -16.84 -32.75 -4.50
C HIS A 924 -17.81 -31.64 -4.10
N CYS A 925 -17.84 -30.60 -4.90
CA CYS A 925 -18.84 -29.54 -4.86
C CYS A 925 -18.99 -28.93 -6.24
N ASN A 926 -20.03 -28.11 -6.44
CA ASN A 926 -20.13 -27.29 -7.64
C ASN A 926 -19.60 -25.88 -7.32
N MET A 927 -18.72 -25.39 -8.16
CA MET A 927 -18.24 -24.01 -8.15
C MET A 927 -18.96 -23.23 -9.25
N GLU A 928 -19.37 -22.03 -8.94
CA GLU A 928 -19.97 -21.07 -9.86
C GLU A 928 -19.16 -19.78 -9.87
N ILE A 929 -18.80 -19.31 -11.05
CA ILE A 929 -18.20 -17.99 -11.23
C ILE A 929 -19.33 -16.96 -11.09
N ILE A 930 -19.23 -16.07 -10.11
CA ILE A 930 -20.33 -15.15 -9.77
C ILE A 930 -20.60 -14.16 -10.90
N ALA A 931 -19.55 -13.73 -11.62
CA ALA A 931 -19.66 -12.75 -12.70
C ALA A 931 -20.56 -13.21 -13.86
N ASN A 932 -20.62 -14.52 -14.16
CA ASN A 932 -21.31 -15.05 -15.34
C ASN A 932 -22.21 -16.26 -15.08
N GLY A 933 -22.22 -16.79 -13.86
CA GLY A 933 -23.03 -17.95 -13.51
C GLY A 933 -22.54 -19.29 -14.08
N VAL A 934 -21.35 -19.36 -14.67
CA VAL A 934 -20.76 -20.61 -15.19
C VAL A 934 -20.47 -21.54 -14.03
N LYS A 935 -21.05 -22.75 -14.13
CA LYS A 935 -20.92 -23.79 -13.12
C LYS A 935 -19.93 -24.86 -13.55
N THR A 936 -19.06 -25.25 -12.66
CA THR A 936 -18.08 -26.30 -12.90
C THR A 936 -18.06 -27.24 -11.72
N PRO A 937 -18.17 -28.57 -11.93
CA PRO A 937 -18.01 -29.52 -10.85
C PRO A 937 -16.54 -29.57 -10.44
N ILE A 938 -16.27 -29.39 -9.15
CA ILE A 938 -14.95 -29.47 -8.57
C ILE A 938 -14.84 -30.72 -7.71
N GLN A 939 -13.79 -31.49 -7.93
CA GLN A 939 -13.48 -32.67 -7.15
C GLN A 939 -12.18 -32.43 -6.39
N GLY A 940 -12.10 -32.94 -5.18
CA GLY A 940 -10.88 -33.00 -4.42
C GLY A 940 -9.83 -33.90 -5.07
N SER A 941 -8.63 -33.88 -4.54
CA SER A 941 -7.51 -34.67 -5.04
C SER A 941 -7.85 -36.17 -5.06
N PRO A 942 -7.49 -36.88 -6.13
CA PRO A 942 -7.73 -38.31 -6.23
C PRO A 942 -6.72 -39.05 -5.33
N LEU A 943 -7.18 -39.56 -4.20
CA LEU A 943 -6.36 -40.40 -3.34
C LEU A 943 -6.37 -41.85 -3.88
N ALA A 944 -5.20 -42.50 -3.83
CA ALA A 944 -5.15 -43.95 -4.14
C ALA A 944 -6.02 -44.71 -3.15
N ARG A 945 -6.75 -45.73 -3.65
CA ARG A 945 -7.64 -46.56 -2.81
C ARG A 945 -6.90 -47.48 -1.87
N HIS A 946 -5.61 -47.68 -2.10
CA HIS A 946 -4.78 -48.61 -1.35
C HIS A 946 -3.81 -47.82 -0.49
N ALA A 947 -3.80 -48.04 0.81
CA ALA A 947 -2.88 -47.45 1.73
C ALA A 947 -2.12 -48.55 2.51
N PHE A 948 -0.84 -48.30 2.74
CA PHE A 948 -0.06 -48.97 3.74
C PHE A 948 0.02 -48.07 4.98
N PHE A 949 -0.14 -48.60 6.15
CA PHE A 949 0.03 -47.83 7.37
C PHE A 949 0.96 -48.54 8.36
N LEU A 950 1.67 -47.71 9.11
CA LEU A 950 2.55 -48.11 10.21
C LEU A 950 2.26 -47.20 11.39
N GLU A 951 2.02 -47.82 12.55
CA GLU A 951 1.82 -47.11 13.79
C GLU A 951 2.77 -47.62 14.85
N VAL A 952 3.41 -46.72 15.57
CA VAL A 952 4.30 -47.02 16.70
C VAL A 952 3.76 -46.30 17.91
N HIS A 953 3.42 -47.07 18.92
CA HIS A 953 2.92 -46.56 20.19
C HIS A 953 3.80 -47.05 21.33
N ASP A 954 4.34 -46.13 22.13
CA ASP A 954 5.16 -46.43 23.29
C ASP A 954 4.58 -45.78 24.54
N THR A 955 4.44 -46.61 25.61
CA THR A 955 3.92 -46.19 26.90
C THR A 955 4.97 -46.37 27.97
N LEU A 956 5.29 -45.32 28.70
CA LEU A 956 6.14 -45.32 29.86
C LEU A 956 5.32 -45.13 31.14
N TYR A 957 5.35 -46.11 32.06
CA TYR A 957 4.66 -46.04 33.36
C TYR A 957 5.51 -45.22 34.35
N ILE A 958 4.99 -44.09 34.82
CA ILE A 958 5.64 -43.21 35.77
C ILE A 958 5.06 -43.45 37.14
N HIS A 959 5.88 -43.93 38.04
CA HIS A 959 5.46 -44.32 39.40
C HIS A 959 4.80 -43.15 40.16
N HIS A 960 3.61 -43.32 40.68
CA HIS A 960 2.79 -42.34 41.39
C HIS A 960 2.15 -41.21 40.58
N PHE A 961 2.47 -41.03 39.30
CA PHE A 961 1.94 -39.92 38.51
C PHE A 961 1.08 -40.35 37.31
N GLY A 962 1.05 -41.66 37.01
CA GLY A 962 0.32 -42.17 35.86
C GLY A 962 1.25 -42.63 34.72
N ARG A 963 0.88 -42.37 33.49
CA ARG A 963 1.60 -42.84 32.32
C ARG A 963 1.87 -41.67 31.35
N ALA A 964 3.06 -41.68 30.78
CA ALA A 964 3.38 -40.88 29.61
C ALA A 964 3.41 -41.78 28.37
N TYR A 965 2.94 -41.29 27.26
CA TYR A 965 2.98 -42.04 26.03
C TYR A 965 3.21 -41.18 24.84
N MET A 966 3.73 -41.79 23.80
CA MET A 966 3.94 -41.21 22.49
C MET A 966 3.41 -42.14 21.42
N ASN A 967 2.72 -41.61 20.44
CA ASN A 967 2.23 -42.35 19.31
C ASN A 967 2.62 -41.64 18.02
N TYR A 968 3.14 -42.39 17.09
CA TYR A 968 3.42 -41.96 15.73
C TYR A 968 2.69 -42.87 14.76
N SER A 969 2.01 -42.33 13.79
CA SER A 969 1.33 -43.06 12.74
C SER A 969 1.68 -42.49 11.37
N LEU A 970 2.01 -43.38 10.46
CA LEU A 970 2.23 -43.09 9.03
C LEU A 970 1.15 -43.78 8.20
N ASP A 971 0.46 -43.04 7.36
CA ASP A 971 -0.41 -43.55 6.30
C ASP A 971 0.20 -43.20 4.95
N ALA A 972 0.62 -44.17 4.21
CA ALA A 972 1.29 -44.00 2.91
C ALA A 972 0.42 -44.55 1.78
N ARG A 973 0.11 -43.67 0.82
CA ARG A 973 -0.60 -44.00 -0.41
C ARG A 973 0.25 -43.57 -1.59
N ARG A 974 -0.07 -44.04 -2.78
CA ARG A 974 0.57 -43.49 -3.98
C ARG A 974 0.34 -41.99 -4.06
N ARG A 975 1.41 -41.21 -4.05
CA ARG A 975 1.45 -39.74 -4.09
C ARG A 975 0.83 -39.03 -2.86
N GLN A 976 0.68 -39.72 -1.73
CA GLN A 976 0.27 -39.11 -0.49
C GLN A 976 0.99 -39.75 0.70
N THR A 977 1.42 -38.90 1.63
CA THR A 977 1.87 -39.32 2.96
C THR A 977 1.14 -38.50 4.01
N ALA A 978 0.67 -39.16 5.06
CA ALA A 978 0.09 -38.53 6.23
C ALA A 978 0.83 -39.01 7.46
N HIS A 979 1.28 -38.09 8.28
CA HIS A 979 2.02 -38.31 9.50
C HIS A 979 1.22 -37.76 10.68
N PHE A 980 0.99 -38.59 11.68
CA PHE A 980 0.25 -38.22 12.88
C PHE A 980 1.12 -38.46 14.11
N VAL A 981 1.15 -37.51 15.00
CA VAL A 981 1.88 -37.59 16.26
C VAL A 981 0.94 -37.25 17.40
N SER A 982 0.95 -38.03 18.44
CA SER A 982 0.31 -37.68 19.72
C SER A 982 1.24 -37.95 20.88
N MET A 983 1.23 -37.08 21.86
CA MET A 983 1.94 -37.24 23.12
C MET A 983 0.98 -36.89 24.24
N GLY A 984 1.00 -37.66 25.32
CA GLY A 984 0.06 -37.41 26.41
C GLY A 984 0.49 -37.95 27.75
N LEU A 985 -0.29 -37.55 28.73
CA LEU A 985 -0.20 -37.98 30.12
C LEU A 985 -1.58 -38.49 30.58
N ASN A 986 -1.58 -39.64 31.17
CA ASN A 986 -2.76 -40.20 31.82
C ASN A 986 -2.57 -40.14 33.34
N ARG A 987 -3.63 -39.76 34.04
CA ARG A 987 -3.75 -39.93 35.48
C ARG A 987 -4.75 -41.05 35.73
N ILE A 988 -4.33 -42.01 36.56
CA ILE A 988 -5.15 -43.15 37.00
C ILE A 988 -5.89 -42.77 38.27
#